data_37dddc4dbdf0c6a87eb66fb561152e18
#
_entry.id   37dddc4dbdf0c6a87eb66fb561152e18
#
_cell.length_a   1.000
_cell.length_b   1.000
_cell.length_c   1.000
_cell.angle_alpha   90.00
_cell.angle_beta   90.00
_cell.angle_gamma   90.00
#
_symmetry.space_group_name_H-M   'P 1'
#
loop_
_entity.id
_entity.type
_entity.pdbx_description
1 polymer ?
#
loop_
_entity_poly.entity_id
_entity_poly.type
_entity_poly.pdbx_seq_one_letter_code
_entity_poly.pdbx_strand_id
1 'polypeptide(L)'
;MKKNNSPASLFGLKGLALAVLATAFGITSCKSDFDLDKRTPEWLGTSIFETMVNGFEGNEGQHYQFNTFVELIRALDKESNSTYESVLSRTGSKTLFIADDDAFKRFFADCPFKTASGEPARSIEELSHAQKLMILNGSMLNNVYQVAMLSSTPNPSGSGAPVTGNCMRRVSAASVYDSIPIIMPEDMPSNSEIWRGYKSKFPNGMVCFSDGTRRSMIFFVDKFLTSHKITDDDYDFLFNQGEGTGRPGRKPGEASINGVKIEYKDKKCFNGFIHVMSDVIYLLPSMAEYLEQDTENAYIYSHILDRFSCPVYSEGVQKEVLSRMEIPSTAETTQKVFVRQYFSLRSQGNAEFGKIPNSNDKPFKDNALLKFDPGWNEYYAESGSTEANIALQQNMGVMFVPTDATIKKWWLESPAGTSLRKRYGIAKYRNSAPVTYKEVAEDMDSIPEKVIVKLINNNMQGSLVNTVPSKFPNVLNDAQDPLFEGISDPETCFDSIVMCCNGAVYYTNTVFTPTAYRSVSYPALVNEYLQIINAAIEDVTLQFSAYLNSMQVTYSFFIPTAQSSDPNLNGKLVWLDPSSFAHRKNNPGQDYLEAMVFRYNTEKSKVEAEVCKYDPQTNKLLEVPTAATTVSDDVIQNRMRDILDYHIIIGNVEGSDVADADGYAYFPTKGRGTIRFKMGASAEDLDQMEVDGGYQIENANTANIKISVLERHDQTSDHGNGVTYIIDKPLLTSSKSVYDVLSDSAEYPEFYEFFNLMNNASGSDGKPIFVNKSNGNDIASKFNVGSFNTYHYTVYVPTNESIKALIDSGKIADPDKLTEFNDYWEGIKSDLADDPEGDLIWIDSMLDLSKRLTGVADSSFNYKAYYNRKRDELKNFVKYHIQDNSVIANAKFEAGYKDDGSPATIANYETAYMKTVGKNQQFVKLKVEGGKDIKITDVKGNTRNVLKQTGSKGHSLYNILCREYEFKVGTSAGDITDVSTAMIETSSYAVIHLIDGPLCNGEVDF
;
A
#
# COMPACT_ATOMS: atom_id res chain seq x y z
N MET A 1 4.39 38.98 -35.59
CA MET A 1 4.38 40.46 -35.78
C MET A 1 3.60 41.10 -34.68
N LYS A 2 4.24 41.68 -33.73
CA LYS A 2 4.05 42.96 -33.01
C LYS A 2 4.97 42.97 -31.81
N LYS A 3 5.97 43.83 -31.92
CA LYS A 3 6.90 44.18 -30.85
C LYS A 3 6.10 44.94 -29.79
N ASN A 4 6.29 44.60 -28.52
CA ASN A 4 6.01 45.52 -27.43
C ASN A 4 7.32 45.86 -26.75
N ASN A 5 7.74 47.08 -26.92
CA ASN A 5 8.84 47.71 -26.21
C ASN A 5 8.45 47.94 -24.75
N SER A 6 9.28 47.48 -23.87
CA SER A 6 9.23 47.84 -22.46
C SER A 6 10.19 48.99 -22.20
N PRO A 7 9.82 50.04 -21.50
CA PRO A 7 10.74 51.20 -21.23
C PRO A 7 11.53 50.94 -19.94
N ALA A 8 12.71 50.39 -20.09
CA ALA A 8 13.68 50.28 -19.01
C ALA A 8 14.84 51.19 -19.28
N SER A 9 14.70 52.47 -19.08
CA SER A 9 15.85 53.40 -19.07
C SER A 9 15.54 54.81 -18.51
N LEU A 10 14.83 54.91 -17.40
CA LEU A 10 14.74 56.21 -16.74
C LEU A 10 14.93 56.22 -15.22
N PHE A 11 15.25 55.09 -14.62
CA PHE A 11 15.49 55.00 -13.17
C PHE A 11 16.98 54.88 -12.78
N GLY A 12 17.88 54.71 -13.74
CA GLY A 12 19.30 54.50 -13.47
C GLY A 12 20.10 55.76 -13.13
N LEU A 13 19.68 56.94 -13.60
CA LEU A 13 20.51 58.16 -13.39
C LEU A 13 20.11 58.99 -12.17
N LYS A 14 18.87 58.89 -11.70
CA LYS A 14 18.44 59.61 -10.50
C LYS A 14 18.80 58.89 -9.21
N GLY A 15 18.93 57.56 -9.21
CA GLY A 15 19.43 56.80 -8.07
C GLY A 15 20.90 57.01 -7.78
N LEU A 16 21.73 57.12 -8.81
CA LEU A 16 23.14 57.37 -8.64
C LEU A 16 23.45 58.81 -8.14
N ALA A 17 22.66 59.81 -8.55
CA ALA A 17 22.81 61.18 -8.07
C ALA A 17 22.37 61.33 -6.59
N LEU A 18 21.36 60.56 -6.12
CA LEU A 18 21.00 60.56 -4.70
C LEU A 18 22.02 59.82 -3.83
N ALA A 19 22.61 58.74 -4.31
CA ALA A 19 23.64 58.00 -3.59
C ALA A 19 24.96 58.81 -3.47
N VAL A 20 25.33 59.55 -4.49
CA VAL A 20 26.51 60.45 -4.45
C VAL A 20 26.27 61.68 -3.56
N LEU A 21 25.04 62.21 -3.51
CA LEU A 21 24.71 63.27 -2.55
C LEU A 21 24.62 62.75 -1.11
N ALA A 22 24.16 61.55 -0.87
CA ALA A 22 24.12 60.95 0.46
C ALA A 22 25.55 60.64 0.99
N THR A 23 26.48 60.21 0.11
CA THR A 23 27.89 60.01 0.47
C THR A 23 28.65 61.30 0.65
N ALA A 24 28.32 62.38 -0.10
CA ALA A 24 28.95 63.69 0.07
C ALA A 24 28.53 64.43 1.36
N PHE A 25 27.28 64.21 1.84
CA PHE A 25 26.86 64.74 3.14
C PHE A 25 27.30 63.87 4.34
N GLY A 26 27.64 62.59 4.13
CA GLY A 26 28.14 61.70 5.16
C GLY A 26 29.60 61.90 5.57
N ILE A 27 30.39 62.57 4.73
CA ILE A 27 31.84 62.75 4.99
C ILE A 27 32.17 64.05 5.72
N THR A 28 31.23 64.99 5.82
CA THR A 28 31.50 66.27 6.50
C THR A 28 30.87 66.37 7.90
N SER A 29 30.23 65.28 8.42
CA SER A 29 29.60 65.29 9.73
C SER A 29 30.31 64.45 10.79
N CYS A 30 31.53 64.00 10.59
CA CYS A 30 32.29 63.25 11.61
C CYS A 30 33.47 64.00 12.14
N LYS A 31 33.21 65.18 12.70
CA LYS A 31 34.12 65.85 13.67
C LYS A 31 33.25 66.58 14.69
N SER A 32 32.51 65.83 15.46
CA SER A 32 32.04 66.23 16.76
C SER A 32 32.29 65.04 17.65
N ASP A 33 32.82 65.30 18.80
CA ASP A 33 32.97 64.35 19.90
C ASP A 33 31.64 63.87 20.41
N PHE A 34 30.98 62.99 19.64
CA PHE A 34 30.02 62.09 20.16
C PHE A 34 30.83 60.95 20.75
N ASP A 35 31.16 61.08 21.99
CA ASP A 35 31.47 59.96 22.86
C ASP A 35 30.23 59.08 22.85
N LEU A 36 30.22 58.09 21.93
CA LEU A 36 29.18 57.08 21.92
C LEU A 36 29.21 56.48 23.33
N ASP A 37 28.21 56.83 24.13
CA ASP A 37 28.03 56.21 25.45
C ASP A 37 27.94 54.72 25.26
N LYS A 38 29.05 54.04 25.48
CA LYS A 38 29.18 52.59 25.32
C LYS A 38 28.50 51.85 26.46
N ARG A 39 27.90 52.60 27.42
CA ARG A 39 27.11 52.01 28.48
C ARG A 39 25.74 51.63 27.96
N THR A 40 25.39 50.36 28.05
CA THR A 40 24.02 49.90 27.88
C THR A 40 23.13 50.66 28.87
N PRO A 41 22.02 51.28 28.41
CA PRO A 41 21.10 51.95 29.34
C PRO A 41 20.64 51.00 30.47
N GLU A 42 20.68 51.48 31.72
CA GLU A 42 20.29 50.65 32.88
C GLU A 42 18.88 50.04 32.75
N TRP A 43 17.96 50.70 32.03
CA TRP A 43 16.60 50.17 31.79
C TRP A 43 16.55 48.98 30.83
N LEU A 44 17.60 48.72 30.07
CA LEU A 44 17.70 47.61 29.13
C LEU A 44 17.91 46.27 29.84
N GLY A 45 18.46 46.33 31.08
CA GLY A 45 18.78 45.14 31.89
C GLY A 45 20.17 44.56 31.55
N THR A 46 20.47 43.42 32.10
CA THR A 46 21.72 42.69 31.92
C THR A 46 21.71 41.81 30.67
N SER A 47 22.86 41.51 30.10
CA SER A 47 22.99 40.49 29.07
C SER A 47 22.78 39.08 29.61
N ILE A 48 22.63 38.12 28.71
CA ILE A 48 22.57 36.70 29.05
C ILE A 48 23.84 36.31 29.86
N PHE A 49 25.01 36.64 29.35
CA PHE A 49 26.28 36.29 29.98
C PHE A 49 26.48 36.98 31.33
N GLU A 50 26.18 38.27 31.42
CA GLU A 50 26.24 39.02 32.70
C GLU A 50 25.22 38.46 33.71
N THR A 51 24.03 38.08 33.30
CA THR A 51 23.03 37.43 34.14
C THR A 51 23.51 36.08 34.68
N MET A 52 24.23 35.28 33.88
CA MET A 52 24.86 34.05 34.34
C MET A 52 25.97 34.27 35.34
N VAL A 53 26.82 35.27 35.11
CA VAL A 53 27.96 35.60 36.01
C VAL A 53 27.47 36.08 37.36
N ASN A 54 26.41 36.90 37.40
CA ASN A 54 25.88 37.46 38.62
C ASN A 54 24.94 36.53 39.38
N GLY A 55 24.38 35.50 38.64
CA GLY A 55 23.25 34.74 39.18
C GLY A 55 21.99 35.60 39.30
N PHE A 56 20.89 34.99 39.77
CA PHE A 56 19.68 35.75 40.05
C PHE A 56 18.77 34.99 41.03
N GLU A 57 17.90 35.75 41.70
CA GLU A 57 16.86 35.19 42.56
C GLU A 57 15.67 34.71 41.72
N GLY A 58 15.26 33.46 41.93
CA GLY A 58 14.09 32.85 41.38
C GLY A 58 12.84 33.03 42.24
N ASN A 59 11.88 32.15 42.05
CA ASN A 59 10.67 32.10 42.85
C ASN A 59 10.99 31.51 44.25
N GLU A 60 10.23 31.90 45.25
CA GLU A 60 10.31 31.38 46.63
C GLU A 60 11.68 31.56 47.33
N GLY A 61 12.52 32.53 46.88
CA GLY A 61 13.81 32.81 47.49
C GLY A 61 14.94 31.87 47.06
N GLN A 62 14.74 31.06 46.02
CA GLN A 62 15.77 30.24 45.43
C GLN A 62 16.77 31.12 44.66
N HIS A 63 18.05 30.93 44.89
CA HIS A 63 19.11 31.67 44.19
C HIS A 63 19.85 30.77 43.22
N TYR A 64 19.79 31.10 41.91
CA TYR A 64 20.44 30.35 40.84
C TYR A 64 21.83 30.91 40.58
N GLN A 65 22.84 30.02 40.55
CA GLN A 65 24.22 30.32 40.19
C GLN A 65 24.68 29.43 39.05
N PHE A 66 25.50 29.99 38.15
CA PHE A 66 25.88 29.32 36.91
C PHE A 66 27.40 29.33 36.66
N ASN A 67 28.19 29.28 37.74
CA ASN A 67 29.64 29.36 37.70
C ASN A 67 30.23 28.26 36.80
N THR A 68 29.70 27.04 36.87
CA THR A 68 30.15 25.90 36.11
C THR A 68 29.81 26.06 34.60
N PHE A 69 28.65 26.64 34.25
CA PHE A 69 28.28 26.91 32.88
C PHE A 69 29.11 28.06 32.28
N VAL A 70 29.42 29.10 33.05
CA VAL A 70 30.34 30.20 32.70
C VAL A 70 31.75 29.66 32.48
N GLU A 71 32.24 28.76 33.34
CA GLU A 71 33.53 28.07 33.14
C GLU A 71 33.55 27.28 31.85
N LEU A 72 32.49 26.52 31.50
CA LEU A 72 32.37 25.79 30.23
C LEU A 72 32.52 26.75 29.04
N ILE A 73 31.83 27.90 29.04
CA ILE A 73 31.91 28.90 27.97
C ILE A 73 33.35 29.44 27.85
N ARG A 74 33.97 29.80 28.95
CA ARG A 74 35.35 30.31 28.95
C ARG A 74 36.37 29.28 28.55
N ALA A 75 36.18 28.02 28.91
CA ALA A 75 37.02 26.90 28.46
C ALA A 75 36.95 26.74 26.94
N LEU A 76 35.74 26.76 26.36
CA LEU A 76 35.51 26.70 24.91
C LEU A 76 36.17 27.90 24.19
N ASP A 77 36.02 29.13 24.69
CA ASP A 77 36.60 30.32 24.09
C ASP A 77 38.13 30.28 24.11
N LYS A 78 38.73 29.73 25.16
CA LYS A 78 40.18 29.54 25.28
C LYS A 78 40.70 28.42 24.37
N GLU A 79 39.97 27.31 24.24
CA GLU A 79 40.39 26.13 23.47
C GLU A 79 40.31 26.34 21.96
N SER A 80 39.24 26.99 21.48
CA SER A 80 38.94 27.12 20.05
C SER A 80 39.09 28.56 19.54
N ASN A 81 39.61 29.50 20.35
CA ASN A 81 39.67 30.93 20.03
C ASN A 81 38.30 31.48 19.55
N SER A 82 37.23 30.95 20.11
CA SER A 82 35.85 31.32 19.83
C SER A 82 35.48 32.61 20.57
N THR A 83 34.27 33.08 20.40
CA THR A 83 33.81 34.37 20.97
C THR A 83 32.43 34.22 21.63
N TYR A 84 32.14 33.06 22.22
CA TYR A 84 30.86 32.80 22.87
C TYR A 84 30.53 33.78 23.99
N GLU A 85 31.49 34.11 24.85
CA GLU A 85 31.33 35.13 25.88
C GLU A 85 30.91 36.48 25.28
N SER A 86 31.61 36.92 24.21
CA SER A 86 31.31 38.17 23.51
C SER A 86 29.91 38.14 22.85
N VAL A 87 29.54 37.04 22.21
CA VAL A 87 28.23 36.87 21.56
C VAL A 87 27.10 36.93 22.59
N LEU A 88 27.24 36.24 23.73
CA LEU A 88 26.25 36.20 24.80
C LEU A 88 26.19 37.48 25.63
N SER A 89 27.24 38.33 25.57
CA SER A 89 27.31 39.63 26.23
C SER A 89 26.75 40.78 25.38
N ARG A 90 26.84 40.73 24.06
CA ARG A 90 26.64 41.92 23.24
C ARG A 90 25.58 41.80 22.16
N THR A 91 25.45 40.68 21.54
CA THR A 91 24.71 40.54 20.30
C THR A 91 23.65 39.45 20.30
N GLY A 92 22.74 39.53 19.34
CA GLY A 92 21.88 38.47 18.94
C GLY A 92 20.62 38.35 19.73
N SER A 93 19.81 37.43 19.30
CA SER A 93 18.58 37.00 19.92
C SER A 93 18.74 35.51 20.26
N LYS A 94 18.99 35.20 21.52
CA LYS A 94 19.30 33.84 21.95
C LYS A 94 18.29 33.38 23.01
N THR A 95 18.10 32.09 23.08
CA THR A 95 17.43 31.43 24.20
C THR A 95 18.35 30.37 24.74
N LEU A 96 18.67 30.46 26.05
CA LEU A 96 19.47 29.47 26.75
C LEU A 96 18.61 28.66 27.71
N PHE A 97 18.86 27.37 27.72
CA PHE A 97 18.32 26.37 28.63
C PHE A 97 19.47 25.82 29.46
N ILE A 98 19.75 26.42 30.62
CA ILE A 98 20.98 26.15 31.36
C ILE A 98 20.70 25.54 32.74
N ALA A 99 21.54 24.62 33.14
CA ALA A 99 21.59 24.05 34.43
C ALA A 99 22.36 24.95 35.41
N ASP A 100 21.95 24.99 36.64
CA ASP A 100 22.70 25.68 37.74
C ASP A 100 23.86 24.80 38.25
N ASP A 101 24.64 25.35 39.18
CA ASP A 101 25.81 24.67 39.73
C ASP A 101 25.44 23.40 40.51
N ASP A 102 24.25 23.32 41.11
CA ASP A 102 23.82 22.14 41.82
C ASP A 102 23.38 21.02 40.88
N ALA A 103 22.79 21.35 39.74
CA ALA A 103 22.50 20.42 38.66
C ALA A 103 23.79 19.87 38.02
N PHE A 104 24.81 20.70 37.81
CA PHE A 104 26.11 20.23 37.37
C PHE A 104 26.82 19.29 38.34
N LYS A 105 26.68 19.51 39.63
CA LYS A 105 27.21 18.56 40.65
C LYS A 105 26.57 17.18 40.54
N ARG A 106 25.23 17.13 40.33
CA ARG A 106 24.53 15.87 40.08
C ARG A 106 24.98 15.22 38.78
N PHE A 107 25.07 16.01 37.70
CA PHE A 107 25.54 15.54 36.38
C PHE A 107 26.94 14.90 36.48
N PHE A 108 27.91 15.50 37.12
CA PHE A 108 29.24 14.95 37.28
C PHE A 108 29.31 13.77 38.24
N ALA A 109 28.30 13.58 39.11
CA ALA A 109 28.24 12.40 39.94
C ALA A 109 27.93 11.12 39.13
N ASP A 110 27.13 11.25 38.07
CA ASP A 110 26.75 10.16 37.16
C ASP A 110 26.86 10.64 35.70
N CYS A 111 28.06 11.02 35.27
CA CYS A 111 28.29 11.65 33.98
C CYS A 111 28.22 10.62 32.83
N PRO A 112 27.37 10.83 31.82
CA PRO A 112 27.30 9.95 30.66
C PRO A 112 28.52 10.12 29.74
N PHE A 113 29.27 11.21 29.87
CA PHE A 113 30.47 11.44 29.08
C PHE A 113 31.69 10.80 29.70
N LYS A 114 32.49 10.14 28.85
CA LYS A 114 33.72 9.48 29.25
C LYS A 114 34.92 10.28 28.83
N THR A 115 35.95 10.26 29.66
CA THR A 115 37.27 10.78 29.37
C THR A 115 38.00 9.90 28.35
N ALA A 116 39.16 10.34 27.87
CA ALA A 116 39.99 9.55 26.97
C ALA A 116 40.49 8.20 27.60
N SER A 117 40.45 8.09 28.93
CA SER A 117 40.76 6.83 29.65
C SER A 117 39.57 5.90 29.79
N GLY A 118 38.38 6.33 29.34
CA GLY A 118 37.14 5.54 29.44
C GLY A 118 36.37 5.69 30.75
N GLU A 119 36.89 6.50 31.71
CA GLU A 119 36.23 6.78 32.97
C GLU A 119 35.21 7.92 32.81
N PRO A 120 34.10 7.97 33.57
CA PRO A 120 33.21 9.10 33.61
C PRO A 120 33.89 10.40 33.97
N ALA A 121 33.61 11.48 33.25
CA ALA A 121 34.14 12.80 33.53
C ALA A 121 33.57 13.35 34.86
N ARG A 122 34.37 14.08 35.62
CA ARG A 122 34.02 14.60 36.95
C ARG A 122 34.07 16.13 37.04
N SER A 123 34.58 16.80 36.00
CA SER A 123 34.65 18.26 35.91
C SER A 123 34.60 18.74 34.47
N ILE A 124 34.50 20.08 34.28
CA ILE A 124 34.53 20.67 32.94
C ILE A 124 35.89 20.45 32.26
N GLU A 125 36.98 20.43 33.03
CA GLU A 125 38.33 20.24 32.43
C GLU A 125 38.52 18.80 31.92
N GLU A 126 37.83 17.82 32.44
CA GLU A 126 37.91 16.42 32.04
C GLU A 126 37.06 16.13 30.79
N LEU A 127 36.13 17.02 30.44
CA LEU A 127 35.34 16.91 29.24
C LEU A 127 36.19 17.23 27.98
N SER A 128 36.01 16.47 26.93
CA SER A 128 36.58 16.78 25.63
C SER A 128 36.00 18.09 25.05
N HIS A 129 36.67 18.67 24.06
CA HIS A 129 36.17 19.84 23.36
C HIS A 129 34.77 19.60 22.77
N ALA A 130 34.57 18.46 22.12
CA ALA A 130 33.25 18.10 21.55
C ALA A 130 32.19 17.94 22.62
N GLN A 131 32.47 17.28 23.76
CA GLN A 131 31.53 17.14 24.87
C GLN A 131 31.10 18.49 25.47
N LYS A 132 32.02 19.43 25.64
CA LYS A 132 31.69 20.81 26.03
C LYS A 132 30.78 21.50 25.00
N LEU A 133 31.08 21.35 23.70
CA LEU A 133 30.22 21.87 22.63
C LEU A 133 28.84 21.20 22.59
N MET A 134 28.76 19.88 22.87
CA MET A 134 27.48 19.18 22.95
C MET A 134 26.58 19.76 24.05
N ILE A 135 27.13 20.11 25.19
CA ILE A 135 26.39 20.78 26.28
C ILE A 135 25.97 22.19 25.84
N LEU A 136 26.90 23.03 25.36
CA LEU A 136 26.57 24.40 24.95
C LEU A 136 25.52 24.42 23.83
N ASN A 137 25.76 23.66 22.79
CA ASN A 137 24.86 23.60 21.62
C ASN A 137 23.51 22.94 21.94
N GLY A 138 23.50 21.96 22.83
CA GLY A 138 22.28 21.34 23.37
C GLY A 138 21.46 22.29 24.26
N SER A 139 22.08 23.34 24.77
CA SER A 139 21.47 24.33 25.67
C SER A 139 21.06 25.63 24.98
N MET A 140 21.26 25.81 23.66
CA MET A 140 21.08 27.10 23.02
C MET A 140 20.22 27.02 21.74
N LEU A 141 19.27 27.96 21.64
CA LEU A 141 18.58 28.25 20.39
C LEU A 141 18.97 29.64 19.86
N ASN A 142 19.15 29.76 18.56
CA ASN A 142 19.57 30.98 17.88
C ASN A 142 18.45 32.02 17.64
N ASN A 143 17.30 31.86 18.30
CA ASN A 143 16.18 32.79 18.29
C ASN A 143 15.67 33.00 19.73
N VAL A 144 14.86 34.04 19.93
CA VAL A 144 14.26 34.38 21.23
C VAL A 144 12.94 33.65 21.40
N TYR A 145 12.85 32.78 22.40
CA TYR A 145 11.64 32.08 22.73
C TYR A 145 11.31 32.18 24.22
N GLN A 146 10.09 32.59 24.51
CA GLN A 146 9.47 32.30 25.79
C GLN A 146 8.95 30.87 25.79
N VAL A 147 8.82 30.21 26.92
CA VAL A 147 8.36 28.82 27.01
C VAL A 147 7.01 28.64 26.31
N ALA A 148 6.09 29.59 26.45
CA ALA A 148 4.78 29.56 25.79
C ALA A 148 4.87 29.57 24.25
N MET A 149 5.97 30.06 23.67
CA MET A 149 6.18 30.18 22.24
C MET A 149 6.97 29.00 21.64
N LEU A 150 7.55 28.14 22.46
CA LEU A 150 8.35 26.99 21.98
C LEU A 150 7.54 26.09 21.04
N SER A 151 6.26 25.85 21.35
CA SER A 151 5.38 25.00 20.54
C SER A 151 4.72 25.70 19.36
N SER A 152 5.08 26.94 19.03
CA SER A 152 4.48 27.70 17.95
C SER A 152 5.24 27.53 16.65
N THR A 153 4.54 27.31 15.54
CA THR A 153 5.11 27.31 14.19
C THR A 153 4.67 28.54 13.40
N PRO A 154 5.42 29.00 12.39
CA PRO A 154 4.92 29.98 11.45
C PRO A 154 3.61 29.50 10.81
N ASN A 155 2.74 30.43 10.44
CA ASN A 155 1.54 30.09 9.69
C ASN A 155 1.94 29.58 8.29
N PRO A 156 1.45 28.39 7.84
CA PRO A 156 1.78 27.84 6.51
C PRO A 156 1.41 28.79 5.35
N SER A 157 0.36 29.59 5.51
CA SER A 157 -0.05 30.59 4.50
C SER A 157 0.93 31.78 4.38
N GLY A 158 1.96 31.85 5.20
CA GLY A 158 2.93 32.96 5.22
C GLY A 158 2.38 34.27 5.79
N SER A 159 1.12 34.32 6.17
CA SER A 159 0.45 35.50 6.72
C SER A 159 -0.44 35.11 7.89
N GLY A 160 -0.47 35.92 8.95
CA GLY A 160 -1.29 35.69 10.14
C GLY A 160 -0.50 35.31 11.39
N ALA A 161 -1.23 35.04 12.47
CA ALA A 161 -0.64 34.66 13.74
C ALA A 161 0.01 33.27 13.66
N PRO A 162 1.13 33.01 14.39
CA PRO A 162 1.71 31.69 14.51
C PRO A 162 0.69 30.65 15.02
N VAL A 163 0.78 29.44 14.50
CA VAL A 163 -0.03 28.30 15.00
C VAL A 163 0.62 27.77 16.27
N THR A 164 -0.10 27.81 17.38
CA THR A 164 0.39 27.35 18.69
C THR A 164 0.11 25.86 18.89
N GLY A 165 1.02 25.17 19.59
CA GLY A 165 0.85 23.76 19.93
C GLY A 165 1.25 22.77 18.82
N ASN A 166 1.84 23.22 17.71
CA ASN A 166 2.23 22.37 16.58
C ASN A 166 3.70 21.91 16.64
N CYS A 167 4.55 22.57 17.39
CA CYS A 167 5.99 22.32 17.35
C CYS A 167 6.42 21.53 18.60
N MET A 168 7.10 20.40 18.38
CA MET A 168 7.73 19.62 19.46
C MET A 168 9.25 19.67 19.44
N ARG A 169 9.88 20.11 18.37
CA ARG A 169 11.34 20.16 18.27
C ARG A 169 11.83 21.34 17.44
N ARG A 170 13.01 21.85 17.80
CA ARG A 170 13.70 22.89 17.05
C ARG A 170 15.16 22.52 16.85
N VAL A 171 15.65 22.80 15.65
CA VAL A 171 17.04 22.59 15.32
C VAL A 171 17.91 23.49 16.19
N SER A 172 18.89 22.93 16.88
CA SER A 172 19.87 23.65 17.70
C SER A 172 21.21 23.82 17.00
N ALA A 173 21.93 22.74 16.71
CA ALA A 173 23.26 22.80 16.13
C ALA A 173 23.61 21.54 15.33
N ALA A 174 24.66 21.59 14.54
CA ALA A 174 25.25 20.43 13.89
C ALA A 174 25.89 19.48 14.92
N SER A 175 26.03 18.23 14.55
CA SER A 175 26.80 17.24 15.29
C SER A 175 28.25 17.69 15.53
N VAL A 176 28.82 17.34 16.65
CA VAL A 176 30.17 17.75 17.07
C VAL A 176 31.03 16.52 17.27
N TYR A 177 32.27 16.58 16.80
CA TYR A 177 33.22 15.47 16.87
C TYR A 177 34.57 16.02 17.38
N ASP A 178 35.26 15.26 18.24
CA ASP A 178 36.63 15.59 18.73
C ASP A 178 37.69 15.36 17.66
N SER A 179 37.44 14.43 16.76
CA SER A 179 38.33 14.10 15.65
C SER A 179 37.49 13.74 14.41
N ILE A 180 38.15 13.77 13.25
CA ILE A 180 37.49 13.35 12.02
C ILE A 180 37.21 11.84 12.11
N PRO A 181 35.96 11.41 11.97
CA PRO A 181 35.63 10.00 12.05
C PRO A 181 36.14 9.26 10.80
N ILE A 182 37.04 8.33 10.99
CA ILE A 182 37.58 7.45 9.93
C ILE A 182 37.08 6.05 10.22
N ILE A 183 36.29 5.50 9.28
CA ILE A 183 35.89 4.09 9.33
C ILE A 183 36.95 3.27 8.62
N MET A 184 37.57 2.33 9.35
CA MET A 184 38.54 1.42 8.80
C MET A 184 37.83 0.24 8.08
N PRO A 185 38.49 -0.43 7.11
CA PRO A 185 37.88 -1.55 6.38
C PRO A 185 37.33 -2.67 7.26
N GLU A 186 37.99 -2.96 8.37
CA GLU A 186 37.55 -3.95 9.36
C GLU A 186 36.27 -3.57 10.09
N ASP A 187 36.02 -2.25 10.27
CA ASP A 187 34.86 -1.72 10.98
C ASP A 187 33.66 -1.44 10.03
N MET A 188 33.87 -1.58 8.72
CA MET A 188 32.77 -1.43 7.75
C MET A 188 31.82 -2.63 7.83
N PRO A 189 30.49 -2.41 7.79
CA PRO A 189 29.49 -3.46 7.82
C PRO A 189 29.77 -4.59 6.82
N SER A 190 29.99 -5.79 7.32
CA SER A 190 30.39 -6.95 6.50
C SER A 190 29.18 -7.62 5.81
N ASN A 191 27.99 -7.43 6.36
CA ASN A 191 26.73 -7.99 5.90
C ASN A 191 26.04 -7.17 4.78
N SER A 192 26.58 -6.02 4.42
CA SER A 192 26.10 -5.17 3.34
C SER A 192 26.94 -5.31 2.08
N GLU A 193 26.32 -5.58 0.94
CA GLU A 193 27.00 -5.65 -0.36
C GLU A 193 27.59 -4.30 -0.75
N ILE A 194 26.91 -3.22 -0.39
CA ILE A 194 27.34 -1.85 -0.66
C ILE A 194 28.64 -1.56 0.12
N TRP A 195 28.64 -1.78 1.41
CA TRP A 195 29.82 -1.56 2.24
C TRP A 195 31.01 -2.42 1.82
N ARG A 196 30.78 -3.68 1.38
CA ARG A 196 31.85 -4.52 0.79
C ARG A 196 32.47 -3.88 -0.45
N GLY A 197 31.67 -3.22 -1.28
CA GLY A 197 32.15 -2.44 -2.43
C GLY A 197 33.01 -1.24 -2.02
N TYR A 198 32.63 -0.56 -0.94
CA TYR A 198 33.47 0.54 -0.37
C TYR A 198 34.73 0.03 0.31
N LYS A 199 34.66 -1.05 1.04
CA LYS A 199 35.81 -1.71 1.67
C LYS A 199 36.95 -1.99 0.68
N SER A 200 36.64 -2.45 -0.51
CA SER A 200 37.64 -2.70 -1.55
C SER A 200 38.22 -1.42 -2.16
N LYS A 201 37.44 -0.33 -2.20
CA LYS A 201 37.85 0.95 -2.77
C LYS A 201 38.67 1.84 -1.81
N PHE A 202 38.44 1.67 -0.51
CA PHE A 202 39.08 2.45 0.55
C PHE A 202 39.88 1.55 1.53
N PRO A 203 40.96 0.89 1.07
CA PRO A 203 41.72 -0.04 1.90
C PRO A 203 42.41 0.61 3.11
N ASN A 204 42.59 1.95 3.09
CA ASN A 204 43.21 2.73 4.18
C ASN A 204 42.14 3.46 5.04
N GLY A 205 40.88 3.04 4.96
CA GLY A 205 39.78 3.72 5.63
C GLY A 205 39.21 4.89 4.82
N MET A 206 38.06 5.38 5.27
CA MET A 206 37.36 6.51 4.66
C MET A 206 36.78 7.44 5.73
N VAL A 207 36.72 8.71 5.45
CA VAL A 207 36.06 9.70 6.31
C VAL A 207 34.56 9.54 6.13
N CYS A 208 33.87 9.14 7.19
CA CYS A 208 32.43 8.95 7.16
C CYS A 208 31.80 9.38 8.48
N PHE A 209 30.98 10.41 8.42
CA PHE A 209 30.21 10.89 9.56
C PHE A 209 28.94 10.07 9.75
N SER A 210 28.56 9.83 10.98
CA SER A 210 27.30 9.12 11.30
C SER A 210 26.06 9.93 10.93
N ASP A 211 26.14 11.26 11.09
CA ASP A 211 25.08 12.20 10.74
C ASP A 211 25.68 13.55 10.30
N GLY A 212 25.28 14.07 9.17
CA GLY A 212 25.70 15.38 8.66
C GLY A 212 24.65 16.47 8.86
N THR A 213 23.53 16.19 9.52
CA THR A 213 22.43 17.11 9.72
C THR A 213 22.49 17.82 11.07
N ARG A 214 21.62 18.81 11.23
CA ARG A 214 21.52 19.54 12.50
C ARG A 214 20.64 18.77 13.48
N ARG A 215 21.12 18.66 14.73
CA ARG A 215 20.39 18.01 15.82
C ARG A 215 19.29 18.91 16.38
N SER A 216 18.22 18.31 16.82
CA SER A 216 17.06 19.00 17.37
C SER A 216 17.02 18.88 18.88
N MET A 217 16.55 19.95 19.50
CA MET A 217 16.09 20.00 20.86
C MET A 217 14.60 19.65 20.90
N ILE A 218 14.18 18.74 21.75
CA ILE A 218 12.79 18.24 21.86
C ILE A 218 12.17 18.84 23.11
N PHE A 219 10.99 19.41 23.00
CA PHE A 219 10.31 20.02 24.14
C PHE A 219 8.85 19.60 24.25
N PHE A 220 8.44 19.42 25.49
CA PHE A 220 7.07 19.09 25.87
C PHE A 220 6.50 20.21 26.71
N VAL A 221 5.53 20.92 26.16
CA VAL A 221 4.81 22.01 26.83
C VAL A 221 3.31 21.76 26.74
N ASP A 222 2.52 22.26 27.69
CA ASP A 222 1.07 22.00 27.79
C ASP A 222 0.32 22.23 26.47
N LYS A 223 0.67 23.30 25.75
CA LYS A 223 0.02 23.62 24.47
C LYS A 223 0.23 22.52 23.43
N PHE A 224 1.43 21.95 23.37
CA PHE A 224 1.74 20.85 22.47
C PHE A 224 1.00 19.57 22.91
N LEU A 225 1.10 19.20 24.16
CA LEU A 225 0.46 18.00 24.71
C LEU A 225 -1.06 18.04 24.50
N THR A 226 -1.69 19.18 24.82
CA THR A 226 -3.14 19.37 24.64
C THR A 226 -3.54 19.30 23.16
N SER A 227 -2.80 19.98 22.27
CA SER A 227 -3.09 19.98 20.82
C SER A 227 -3.02 18.59 20.21
N HIS A 228 -2.11 17.77 20.70
CA HIS A 228 -1.89 16.42 20.22
C HIS A 228 -2.56 15.34 21.07
N LYS A 229 -3.33 15.72 22.09
CA LYS A 229 -4.02 14.79 23.02
C LYS A 229 -3.06 13.78 23.64
N ILE A 230 -1.90 14.24 24.08
CA ILE A 230 -0.94 13.47 24.86
C ILE A 230 -1.24 13.78 26.34
N THR A 231 -1.47 12.75 27.13
CA THR A 231 -1.78 12.88 28.57
C THR A 231 -0.51 13.05 29.39
N ASP A 232 -0.66 13.39 30.67
CA ASP A 232 0.48 13.40 31.59
C ASP A 232 1.01 11.99 31.83
N ASP A 233 0.14 10.98 31.87
CA ASP A 233 0.52 9.56 31.94
C ASP A 233 1.31 9.12 30.71
N ASP A 234 0.92 9.54 29.48
CA ASP A 234 1.70 9.29 28.26
C ASP A 234 3.10 9.90 28.37
N TYR A 235 3.21 11.11 28.92
CA TYR A 235 4.50 11.76 29.12
C TYR A 235 5.34 10.99 30.16
N ASP A 236 4.72 10.57 31.26
CA ASP A 236 5.38 9.84 32.33
C ASP A 236 5.91 8.49 31.83
N PHE A 237 5.15 7.81 30.98
CA PHE A 237 5.60 6.61 30.27
C PHE A 237 6.85 6.87 29.42
N LEU A 238 6.86 7.95 28.61
CA LEU A 238 8.00 8.30 27.75
C LEU A 238 9.31 8.53 28.52
N PHE A 239 9.23 9.00 29.75
CA PHE A 239 10.40 9.39 30.54
C PHE A 239 10.61 8.56 31.81
N ASN A 240 9.87 7.45 31.93
CA ASN A 240 9.91 6.56 33.09
C ASN A 240 9.77 7.35 34.40
N GLN A 241 8.65 8.08 34.52
CA GLN A 241 8.25 8.88 35.66
C GLN A 241 6.89 8.41 36.19
N GLY A 242 6.43 8.94 37.30
CA GLY A 242 5.13 8.63 37.86
C GLY A 242 5.15 7.50 38.90
N GLU A 243 3.97 6.91 39.15
CA GLU A 243 3.77 5.92 40.21
C GLU A 243 4.64 4.68 40.01
N GLY A 244 5.31 4.24 41.05
CA GLY A 244 6.17 3.04 41.02
C GLY A 244 7.58 3.25 40.52
N THR A 245 7.90 4.40 39.88
CA THR A 245 9.24 4.65 39.27
C THR A 245 10.23 5.30 40.26
N GLY A 246 9.74 5.81 41.40
CA GLY A 246 10.52 6.61 42.34
C GLY A 246 10.81 8.05 41.84
N ARG A 247 10.30 8.45 40.66
CA ARG A 247 10.40 9.78 40.06
C ARG A 247 9.01 10.42 40.03
N PRO A 248 8.85 11.72 40.42
CA PRO A 248 7.56 12.35 40.36
C PRO A 248 7.02 12.46 38.96
N GLY A 249 5.74 12.15 38.78
CA GLY A 249 5.05 12.35 37.51
C GLY A 249 4.91 13.83 37.15
N ARG A 250 4.67 14.07 35.82
CA ARG A 250 4.46 15.40 35.27
C ARG A 250 3.22 16.08 35.88
N LYS A 251 3.32 17.38 36.08
CA LYS A 251 2.20 18.23 36.54
C LYS A 251 1.79 19.23 35.47
N PRO A 252 0.49 19.56 35.36
CA PRO A 252 0.03 20.61 34.47
C PRO A 252 0.80 21.93 34.70
N GLY A 253 1.15 22.60 33.63
CA GLY A 253 1.98 23.81 33.64
C GLY A 253 3.49 23.57 33.60
N GLU A 254 3.96 22.34 33.76
CA GLU A 254 5.38 22.01 33.62
C GLU A 254 5.79 21.96 32.15
N ALA A 255 7.04 22.29 31.90
CA ALA A 255 7.64 22.19 30.56
C ALA A 255 9.00 21.49 30.70
N SER A 256 9.38 20.75 29.68
CA SER A 256 10.67 20.04 29.65
C SER A 256 11.35 20.13 28.30
N ILE A 257 12.67 19.96 28.29
CA ILE A 257 13.53 19.83 27.12
C ILE A 257 14.22 18.47 27.23
N ASN A 258 14.12 17.63 26.20
CA ASN A 258 14.68 16.28 26.18
C ASN A 258 14.30 15.45 27.46
N GLY A 259 13.12 15.68 28.02
CA GLY A 259 12.67 15.07 29.29
C GLY A 259 13.18 15.74 30.55
N VAL A 260 14.09 16.71 30.46
CA VAL A 260 14.58 17.47 31.62
C VAL A 260 13.66 18.67 31.87
N LYS A 261 13.19 18.82 33.10
CA LYS A 261 12.24 19.87 33.54
C LYS A 261 12.84 21.26 33.49
N ILE A 262 12.07 22.25 33.05
CA ILE A 262 12.37 23.67 33.18
C ILE A 262 11.87 24.12 34.59
N GLU A 263 12.81 24.45 35.49
CA GLU A 263 12.49 24.88 36.81
C GLU A 263 12.09 26.36 36.89
N TYR A 264 12.84 27.21 36.18
CA TYR A 264 12.53 28.64 36.11
C TYR A 264 12.38 29.07 34.65
N LYS A 265 11.25 29.74 34.33
CA LYS A 265 10.86 30.11 33.00
C LYS A 265 11.07 31.61 32.75
N ASP A 266 11.46 31.95 31.52
CA ASP A 266 11.35 33.28 30.94
C ASP A 266 12.14 34.39 31.68
N LYS A 267 13.36 34.09 32.20
CA LYS A 267 14.25 35.15 32.72
C LYS A 267 14.67 36.04 31.57
N LYS A 268 14.16 37.25 31.54
CA LYS A 268 14.43 38.23 30.48
C LYS A 268 15.86 38.81 30.64
N CYS A 269 16.60 38.81 29.51
CA CYS A 269 17.85 39.55 29.33
C CYS A 269 17.68 40.48 28.13
N PHE A 270 18.53 41.49 27.99
CA PHE A 270 18.36 42.43 26.86
C PHE A 270 18.60 41.80 25.48
N ASN A 271 19.35 40.69 25.39
CA ASN A 271 19.67 39.96 24.18
C ASN A 271 19.04 38.59 24.13
N GLY A 272 18.02 38.30 24.99
CA GLY A 272 17.27 37.03 24.94
C GLY A 272 16.63 36.56 26.19
N PHE A 273 16.52 35.26 26.38
CA PHE A 273 15.95 34.62 27.56
C PHE A 273 16.85 33.51 28.09
N ILE A 274 16.82 33.35 29.42
CA ILE A 274 17.37 32.21 30.14
C ILE A 274 16.19 31.42 30.72
N HIS A 275 16.23 30.12 30.59
CA HIS A 275 15.39 29.14 31.26
C HIS A 275 16.29 28.23 32.10
N VAL A 276 16.03 28.08 33.38
CA VAL A 276 16.83 27.21 34.24
C VAL A 276 16.30 25.78 34.18
N MET A 277 17.20 24.85 33.93
CA MET A 277 16.90 23.42 33.78
C MET A 277 17.16 22.70 35.12
N SER A 278 16.36 21.69 35.42
CA SER A 278 16.56 20.83 36.61
C SER A 278 17.83 19.98 36.51
N ASP A 279 18.36 19.77 35.34
CA ASP A 279 19.58 18.99 35.11
C ASP A 279 20.30 19.46 33.83
N VAL A 280 21.53 18.98 33.58
CA VAL A 280 22.31 19.34 32.38
C VAL A 280 21.72 18.70 31.16
N ILE A 281 21.45 19.50 30.11
CA ILE A 281 21.02 19.02 28.79
C ILE A 281 22.18 19.10 27.78
N TYR A 282 22.15 18.20 26.84
CA TYR A 282 23.17 18.12 25.77
C TYR A 282 22.54 17.59 24.48
N LEU A 283 23.29 17.64 23.38
CA LEU A 283 22.84 17.11 22.08
C LEU A 283 22.68 15.59 22.17
N LEU A 284 21.47 15.11 21.87
CA LEU A 284 21.18 13.67 21.83
C LEU A 284 21.72 13.04 20.54
N PRO A 285 22.09 11.76 20.55
CA PRO A 285 22.40 10.99 19.33
C PRO A 285 21.14 10.77 18.49
N SER A 286 21.30 10.40 17.21
CA SER A 286 20.21 9.84 16.42
C SER A 286 19.85 8.44 16.92
N MET A 287 18.69 7.92 16.51
CA MET A 287 18.29 6.55 16.86
C MET A 287 19.29 5.50 16.38
N ALA A 288 19.79 5.63 15.13
CA ALA A 288 20.78 4.70 14.60
C ALA A 288 22.10 4.77 15.35
N GLU A 289 22.58 6.00 15.65
CA GLU A 289 23.83 6.22 16.41
C GLU A 289 23.72 5.69 17.84
N TYR A 290 22.56 5.87 18.48
CA TYR A 290 22.29 5.31 19.80
C TYR A 290 22.33 3.76 19.78
N LEU A 291 21.68 3.12 18.81
CA LEU A 291 21.67 1.66 18.68
C LEU A 291 23.07 1.08 18.37
N GLU A 292 23.90 1.79 17.62
CA GLU A 292 25.27 1.39 17.35
C GLU A 292 26.15 1.44 18.61
N GLN A 293 25.86 2.36 19.54
CA GLN A 293 26.57 2.52 20.80
C GLN A 293 26.11 1.49 21.87
N ASP A 294 24.85 1.06 21.84
CA ASP A 294 24.29 0.08 22.79
C ASP A 294 24.56 -1.36 22.35
N THR A 295 25.78 -1.79 22.56
CA THR A 295 26.21 -3.17 22.21
C THR A 295 25.72 -4.24 23.19
N GLU A 296 25.11 -3.85 24.31
CA GLU A 296 24.59 -4.79 25.33
C GLU A 296 23.16 -5.24 25.04
N ASN A 297 22.34 -4.35 24.44
CA ASN A 297 20.92 -4.62 24.21
C ASN A 297 20.50 -4.61 22.74
N ALA A 298 21.25 -3.97 21.84
CA ALA A 298 20.85 -3.73 20.47
C ALA A 298 21.85 -4.21 19.39
N TYR A 299 22.80 -5.08 19.75
CA TYR A 299 23.83 -5.56 18.83
C TYR A 299 23.24 -6.22 17.56
N ILE A 300 22.28 -7.15 17.73
CA ILE A 300 21.65 -7.85 16.60
C ILE A 300 20.86 -6.88 15.74
N TYR A 301 20.05 -6.02 16.36
CA TYR A 301 19.19 -5.09 15.63
C TYR A 301 20.02 -4.05 14.86
N SER A 302 21.06 -3.48 15.47
CA SER A 302 22.00 -2.55 14.83
C SER A 302 22.72 -3.23 13.66
N HIS A 303 23.20 -4.47 13.85
CA HIS A 303 23.86 -5.25 12.80
C HIS A 303 22.93 -5.51 11.58
N ILE A 304 21.65 -5.82 11.81
CA ILE A 304 20.68 -5.98 10.73
C ILE A 304 20.42 -4.64 10.02
N LEU A 305 20.34 -3.55 10.79
CA LEU A 305 20.07 -2.21 10.28
C LEU A 305 21.21 -1.70 9.37
N ASP A 306 22.44 -2.11 9.62
CA ASP A 306 23.63 -1.78 8.80
C ASP A 306 23.48 -2.15 7.33
N ARG A 307 22.73 -3.20 7.02
CA ARG A 307 22.43 -3.64 5.65
C ARG A 307 21.67 -2.60 4.84
N PHE A 308 20.94 -1.70 5.51
CA PHE A 308 20.12 -0.65 4.91
C PHE A 308 20.84 0.71 4.92
N SER A 309 22.14 0.73 5.18
CA SER A 309 22.96 1.94 5.21
C SER A 309 23.99 1.98 4.09
N CYS A 310 24.37 3.20 3.71
CA CYS A 310 25.50 3.42 2.81
C CYS A 310 26.20 4.73 3.12
N PRO A 311 27.49 4.85 2.75
CA PRO A 311 28.17 6.14 2.74
C PRO A 311 27.73 6.95 1.53
N VAL A 312 27.26 8.18 1.75
CA VAL A 312 26.86 9.14 0.72
C VAL A 312 27.84 10.29 0.73
N TYR A 313 28.42 10.61 -0.42
CA TYR A 313 29.30 11.77 -0.56
C TYR A 313 28.53 13.07 -0.29
N SER A 314 29.07 13.92 0.58
CA SER A 314 28.47 15.19 0.95
C SER A 314 29.46 16.36 0.69
N GLU A 315 29.25 17.10 -0.38
CA GLU A 315 30.00 18.29 -0.68
C GLU A 315 29.86 19.38 0.40
N GLY A 316 28.66 19.49 0.99
CA GLY A 316 28.38 20.45 2.05
C GLY A 316 29.20 20.16 3.31
N VAL A 317 29.14 18.91 3.79
CA VAL A 317 29.94 18.48 4.95
C VAL A 317 31.44 18.56 4.66
N GLN A 318 31.85 18.18 3.46
CA GLN A 318 33.27 18.33 3.06
C GLN A 318 33.75 19.77 3.14
N LYS A 319 33.02 20.73 2.60
CA LYS A 319 33.36 22.15 2.69
C LYS A 319 33.43 22.62 4.15
N GLU A 320 32.50 22.21 4.97
CA GLU A 320 32.47 22.56 6.39
C GLU A 320 33.67 21.97 7.14
N VAL A 321 34.00 20.71 6.92
CA VAL A 321 35.17 20.02 7.51
C VAL A 321 36.47 20.69 7.08
N LEU A 322 36.64 20.94 5.80
CA LEU A 322 37.84 21.62 5.27
C LEU A 322 38.00 23.03 5.83
N SER A 323 36.91 23.77 5.95
CA SER A 323 36.89 25.11 6.56
C SER A 323 37.30 25.10 8.04
N ARG A 324 36.78 24.16 8.82
CA ARG A 324 37.10 24.03 10.25
C ARG A 324 38.54 23.60 10.50
N MET A 325 39.11 22.82 9.59
CA MET A 325 40.48 22.33 9.70
C MET A 325 41.53 23.28 9.12
N GLU A 326 41.14 24.47 8.62
CA GLU A 326 42.04 25.44 7.96
C GLU A 326 42.81 24.84 6.76
N ILE A 327 42.30 23.77 6.16
CA ILE A 327 42.86 23.14 4.97
C ILE A 327 42.55 24.02 3.78
N PRO A 328 43.55 24.49 3.00
CA PRO A 328 43.29 25.32 1.84
C PRO A 328 42.35 24.64 0.85
N SER A 329 41.35 25.33 0.36
CA SER A 329 40.39 24.82 -0.64
C SER A 329 41.06 24.38 -1.95
N THR A 330 42.31 24.80 -2.21
CA THR A 330 43.13 24.36 -3.34
C THR A 330 43.72 22.96 -3.20
N ALA A 331 43.76 22.40 -1.98
CA ALA A 331 43.90 20.96 -1.80
C ALA A 331 42.52 20.36 -2.01
N GLU A 332 42.06 20.28 -3.26
CA GLU A 332 41.07 19.30 -3.65
C GLU A 332 41.63 17.93 -3.27
N THR A 333 41.50 17.67 -2.00
CA THR A 333 42.05 16.50 -1.38
C THR A 333 41.34 15.32 -2.02
N THR A 334 42.14 14.40 -2.48
CA THR A 334 41.75 13.07 -2.93
C THR A 334 40.86 12.31 -1.90
N GLN A 335 40.72 12.90 -0.72
CA GLN A 335 39.94 12.31 0.38
C GLN A 335 38.54 12.91 0.43
N LYS A 336 37.58 12.17 -0.15
CA LYS A 336 36.17 12.54 -0.10
C LYS A 336 35.59 12.31 1.29
N VAL A 337 34.69 13.20 1.70
CA VAL A 337 33.95 13.14 2.96
C VAL A 337 32.55 12.54 2.71
N PHE A 338 32.23 11.49 3.42
CA PHE A 338 30.96 10.80 3.34
C PHE A 338 30.14 11.01 4.61
N VAL A 339 28.83 10.86 4.45
CA VAL A 339 27.87 10.78 5.55
C VAL A 339 27.13 9.44 5.43
N ARG A 340 26.99 8.74 6.52
CA ARG A 340 26.21 7.49 6.55
C ARG A 340 24.72 7.85 6.49
N GLN A 341 24.00 7.25 5.54
CA GLN A 341 22.57 7.40 5.40
C GLN A 341 21.91 6.03 5.25
N TYR A 342 20.63 5.96 5.64
CA TYR A 342 19.83 4.74 5.55
C TYR A 342 18.82 4.85 4.42
N PHE A 343 18.64 3.75 3.68
CA PHE A 343 17.67 3.68 2.58
C PHE A 343 16.26 3.74 3.12
N SER A 344 15.53 4.77 2.78
CA SER A 344 14.16 4.96 3.26
C SER A 344 13.23 5.52 2.19
N LEU A 345 11.94 5.32 2.38
CA LEU A 345 10.91 5.86 1.48
C LEU A 345 10.98 7.39 1.33
N ARG A 346 11.53 8.08 2.34
CA ARG A 346 11.61 9.55 2.37
C ARG A 346 12.93 10.11 1.82
N SER A 347 13.95 9.28 1.71
CA SER A 347 15.27 9.70 1.20
C SER A 347 15.47 9.42 -0.30
N GLN A 348 14.49 8.87 -0.99
CA GLN A 348 14.57 8.52 -2.43
C GLN A 348 14.78 9.71 -3.37
N GLY A 349 14.42 10.93 -2.98
CA GLY A 349 14.54 12.11 -3.83
C GLY A 349 15.97 12.58 -4.08
N ASN A 350 16.95 12.10 -3.31
CA ASN A 350 18.34 12.50 -3.48
C ASN A 350 19.03 11.72 -4.61
N ALA A 351 19.38 12.40 -5.71
CA ALA A 351 20.01 11.80 -6.87
C ALA A 351 21.38 11.15 -6.58
N GLU A 352 22.06 11.56 -5.51
CA GLU A 352 23.34 11.01 -5.06
C GLU A 352 23.18 9.84 -4.08
N PHE A 353 21.98 9.65 -3.59
CA PHE A 353 21.67 8.64 -2.58
C PHE A 353 21.96 7.24 -3.11
N GLY A 354 22.83 6.53 -2.42
CA GLY A 354 23.18 5.18 -2.76
C GLY A 354 24.03 5.00 -4.02
N LYS A 355 24.55 6.07 -4.65
CA LYS A 355 25.50 5.93 -5.76
C LYS A 355 26.84 5.47 -5.24
N ILE A 356 27.32 4.34 -5.78
CA ILE A 356 28.71 3.93 -5.60
C ILE A 356 29.59 4.94 -6.36
N PRO A 357 30.61 5.56 -5.75
CA PRO A 357 31.49 6.47 -6.46
C PRO A 357 32.07 5.85 -7.74
N ASN A 358 31.90 6.54 -8.88
CA ASN A 358 32.33 6.10 -10.21
C ASN A 358 31.56 4.91 -10.80
N SER A 359 30.37 4.61 -10.31
CA SER A 359 29.43 3.66 -10.90
C SER A 359 28.13 4.36 -11.26
N ASN A 360 27.49 3.95 -12.38
CA ASN A 360 26.14 4.38 -12.74
C ASN A 360 25.06 3.52 -12.06
N ASP A 361 25.49 2.51 -11.29
CA ASP A 361 24.59 1.56 -10.67
C ASP A 361 24.00 2.12 -9.39
N LYS A 362 22.70 1.97 -9.22
CA LYS A 362 22.02 2.16 -7.93
C LYS A 362 22.35 0.98 -7.02
N PRO A 363 22.84 1.22 -5.81
CA PRO A 363 23.33 0.14 -4.95
C PRO A 363 22.24 -0.68 -4.27
N PHE A 364 20.98 -0.25 -4.31
CA PHE A 364 19.88 -0.95 -3.66
C PHE A 364 18.65 -1.03 -4.55
N LYS A 365 17.79 -2.00 -4.23
CA LYS A 365 16.53 -2.26 -4.92
C LYS A 365 15.39 -1.53 -4.20
N ASP A 366 14.49 -0.94 -4.95
CA ASP A 366 13.40 -0.10 -4.43
C ASP A 366 12.43 -0.83 -3.46
N ASN A 367 12.48 -2.16 -3.41
CA ASN A 367 11.62 -2.97 -2.53
C ASN A 367 12.20 -3.28 -1.13
N ALA A 368 13.34 -2.70 -0.79
CA ALA A 368 14.01 -2.90 0.50
C ALA A 368 14.27 -1.56 1.21
N LEU A 369 13.23 -0.72 1.31
CA LEU A 369 13.33 0.59 1.92
C LEU A 369 12.73 0.61 3.32
N LEU A 370 13.41 1.29 4.24
CA LEU A 370 12.90 1.58 5.58
C LEU A 370 11.77 2.62 5.51
N LYS A 371 10.86 2.62 6.48
CA LYS A 371 9.81 3.64 6.58
C LYS A 371 10.35 5.05 6.72
N PHE A 372 11.47 5.22 7.44
CA PHE A 372 12.20 6.47 7.60
C PHE A 372 13.69 6.20 7.85
N ASP A 373 14.54 7.22 7.72
CA ASP A 373 15.96 7.14 8.02
C ASP A 373 16.19 7.33 9.53
N PRO A 374 16.66 6.30 10.29
CA PRO A 374 16.88 6.39 11.72
C PRO A 374 18.17 7.15 12.09
N GLY A 375 19.03 7.44 11.13
CA GLY A 375 20.29 8.17 11.31
C GLY A 375 20.21 9.65 10.91
N TRP A 376 19.09 10.11 10.33
CA TRP A 376 19.01 11.44 9.75
C TRP A 376 17.86 12.29 10.30
N ASN A 377 18.15 13.53 10.68
CA ASN A 377 17.17 14.45 11.24
C ASN A 377 16.32 15.18 10.20
N GLU A 378 16.82 15.36 8.99
CA GLU A 378 16.22 16.23 7.96
C GLU A 378 15.50 15.44 6.86
N TYR A 379 15.12 14.20 7.10
CA TYR A 379 14.49 13.34 6.10
C TYR A 379 13.13 13.84 5.56
N TYR A 380 12.58 14.92 6.12
CA TYR A 380 11.40 15.59 5.59
C TYR A 380 11.72 16.78 4.67
N ALA A 381 12.96 17.20 4.61
CA ALA A 381 13.31 18.50 4.06
C ALA A 381 13.72 18.46 2.58
N GLU A 382 13.00 17.75 1.75
CA GLU A 382 13.31 17.65 0.32
C GLU A 382 13.21 18.97 -0.45
N SER A 383 12.50 19.97 0.05
CA SER A 383 12.20 21.13 -0.80
C SER A 383 12.58 22.49 -0.22
N GLY A 384 13.01 22.58 1.02
CA GLY A 384 13.19 23.88 1.68
C GLY A 384 11.88 24.69 1.78
N SER A 385 10.73 24.08 1.51
CA SER A 385 9.43 24.72 1.63
C SER A 385 9.10 24.98 3.10
N THR A 386 8.33 26.03 3.34
CA THR A 386 7.85 26.36 4.70
C THR A 386 7.05 25.18 5.31
N GLU A 387 6.30 24.48 4.49
CA GLU A 387 5.47 23.33 4.92
C GLU A 387 6.33 22.13 5.32
N ALA A 388 7.38 21.79 4.55
CA ALA A 388 8.31 20.72 4.91
C ALA A 388 9.06 21.05 6.22
N ASN A 389 9.51 22.27 6.41
CA ASN A 389 10.16 22.72 7.64
C ASN A 389 9.22 22.70 8.85
N ILE A 390 7.94 22.97 8.65
CA ILE A 390 6.92 22.87 9.70
C ILE A 390 6.70 21.40 10.04
N ALA A 391 6.56 20.51 9.04
CA ALA A 391 6.37 19.08 9.27
C ALA A 391 7.52 18.46 10.09
N LEU A 392 8.77 18.87 9.84
CA LEU A 392 9.95 18.48 10.64
C LEU A 392 9.81 18.84 12.13
N GLN A 393 9.14 19.92 12.43
CA GLN A 393 8.99 20.42 13.80
C GLN A 393 7.82 19.78 14.55
N GLN A 394 6.89 19.11 13.87
CA GLN A 394 5.63 18.64 14.44
C GLN A 394 5.70 17.24 15.04
N ASN A 395 6.55 16.39 14.52
CA ASN A 395 6.57 14.97 14.88
C ASN A 395 7.94 14.34 14.61
N MET A 396 8.12 13.10 15.03
CA MET A 396 9.29 12.27 14.77
C MET A 396 8.95 10.79 14.83
N GLY A 397 9.84 9.90 14.39
CA GLY A 397 9.62 8.46 14.37
C GLY A 397 9.82 7.79 15.74
N VAL A 398 9.37 6.53 15.81
CA VAL A 398 9.66 5.61 16.92
C VAL A 398 10.15 4.29 16.35
N MET A 399 11.16 3.71 16.96
CA MET A 399 11.61 2.37 16.68
C MET A 399 11.31 1.46 17.88
N PHE A 400 10.53 0.41 17.66
CA PHE A 400 10.40 -0.70 18.59
C PHE A 400 11.58 -1.62 18.35
N VAL A 401 12.47 -1.71 19.30
CA VAL A 401 13.71 -2.47 19.20
C VAL A 401 13.67 -3.63 20.18
N PRO A 402 13.39 -4.86 19.70
CA PRO A 402 13.51 -6.01 20.56
C PRO A 402 14.95 -6.15 21.07
N THR A 403 15.11 -6.40 22.36
CA THR A 403 16.45 -6.64 22.92
C THR A 403 17.12 -7.84 22.26
N ASP A 404 18.44 -7.91 22.31
CA ASP A 404 19.22 -9.04 21.75
C ASP A 404 18.77 -10.40 22.30
N ALA A 405 18.42 -10.46 23.58
CA ALA A 405 17.86 -11.66 24.19
C ALA A 405 16.50 -12.02 23.59
N THR A 406 15.66 -11.03 23.35
CA THR A 406 14.35 -11.20 22.74
C THR A 406 14.45 -11.65 21.28
N ILE A 407 15.34 -11.04 20.48
CA ILE A 407 15.58 -11.45 19.07
C ILE A 407 16.12 -12.86 19.02
N LYS A 408 17.10 -13.19 19.86
CA LYS A 408 17.67 -14.55 19.93
C LYS A 408 16.59 -15.59 20.23
N LYS A 409 15.75 -15.33 21.24
CA LYS A 409 14.63 -16.22 21.57
C LYS A 409 13.66 -16.37 20.41
N TRP A 410 13.25 -15.24 19.79
CA TRP A 410 12.36 -15.25 18.62
C TRP A 410 12.96 -16.05 17.45
N TRP A 411 14.24 -15.86 17.12
CA TRP A 411 14.93 -16.55 16.02
C TRP A 411 15.00 -18.07 16.22
N LEU A 412 15.20 -18.50 17.46
CA LEU A 412 15.42 -19.91 17.78
C LEU A 412 14.14 -20.66 18.15
N GLU A 413 13.12 -20.01 18.67
CA GLU A 413 11.98 -20.65 19.31
C GLU A 413 10.63 -20.28 18.69
N SER A 414 10.50 -19.09 18.08
CA SER A 414 9.21 -18.70 17.48
C SER A 414 8.97 -19.43 16.15
N PRO A 415 7.72 -19.67 15.77
CA PRO A 415 7.38 -20.29 14.51
C PRO A 415 7.93 -19.51 13.30
N ALA A 416 7.73 -18.18 13.26
CA ALA A 416 8.24 -17.33 12.19
C ALA A 416 9.77 -17.32 12.13
N GLY A 417 10.46 -17.17 13.27
CA GLY A 417 11.91 -17.19 13.34
C GLY A 417 12.49 -18.54 12.90
N THR A 418 11.95 -19.65 13.40
CA THR A 418 12.38 -21.00 13.03
C THR A 418 12.12 -21.31 11.55
N SER A 419 11.02 -20.84 10.98
CA SER A 419 10.72 -20.97 9.54
C SER A 419 11.75 -20.22 8.69
N LEU A 420 12.03 -18.96 9.03
CA LEU A 420 13.05 -18.16 8.35
C LEU A 420 14.44 -18.79 8.51
N ARG A 421 14.77 -19.27 9.71
CA ARG A 421 16.04 -19.91 9.99
C ARG A 421 16.22 -21.22 9.21
N LYS A 422 15.19 -22.05 9.12
CA LYS A 422 15.21 -23.28 8.32
C LYS A 422 15.50 -22.96 6.84
N ARG A 423 14.98 -21.86 6.34
CA ARG A 423 15.15 -21.48 4.95
C ARG A 423 16.47 -20.76 4.68
N TYR A 424 16.82 -19.79 5.51
CA TYR A 424 17.93 -18.88 5.28
C TYR A 424 19.12 -19.07 6.24
N GLY A 425 18.96 -19.75 7.38
CA GLY A 425 20.05 -19.95 8.33
C GLY A 425 21.27 -20.58 7.66
N ILE A 426 22.44 -20.05 7.99
CA ILE A 426 23.70 -20.51 7.35
C ILE A 426 24.04 -21.93 7.76
N ALA A 427 24.71 -22.65 6.87
CA ALA A 427 25.04 -24.08 7.04
C ALA A 427 25.82 -24.39 8.35
N LYS A 428 26.63 -23.44 8.80
CA LYS A 428 27.41 -23.51 10.05
C LYS A 428 26.52 -23.78 11.27
N TYR A 429 25.32 -23.16 11.32
CA TYR A 429 24.42 -23.25 12.47
C TYR A 429 23.25 -24.22 12.30
N ARG A 430 23.23 -25.02 11.20
CA ARG A 430 22.15 -26.00 10.99
C ARG A 430 22.20 -27.16 12.01
N ASN A 431 23.41 -27.61 12.37
CA ASN A 431 23.60 -28.72 13.30
C ASN A 431 23.88 -28.27 14.75
N SER A 432 24.23 -27.00 14.95
CA SER A 432 24.48 -26.41 16.26
C SER A 432 23.91 -24.99 16.26
N ALA A 433 22.88 -24.78 17.04
CA ALA A 433 22.23 -23.47 17.11
C ALA A 433 23.21 -22.38 17.57
N PRO A 434 23.09 -21.12 17.06
CA PRO A 434 23.94 -20.03 17.49
C PRO A 434 23.71 -19.72 18.98
N VAL A 435 24.80 -19.45 19.71
CA VAL A 435 24.79 -19.26 21.17
C VAL A 435 24.92 -17.79 21.54
N THR A 436 25.85 -17.09 20.93
CA THR A 436 26.09 -15.66 21.18
C THR A 436 25.22 -14.76 20.28
N TYR A 437 25.02 -13.52 20.69
CA TYR A 437 24.28 -12.52 19.86
C TYR A 437 24.95 -12.28 18.51
N LYS A 438 26.28 -12.28 18.48
CA LYS A 438 27.06 -12.20 17.24
C LYS A 438 26.77 -13.37 16.29
N GLU A 439 26.70 -14.59 16.82
CA GLU A 439 26.39 -15.78 16.00
C GLU A 439 24.94 -15.77 15.50
N VAL A 440 24.01 -15.24 16.29
CA VAL A 440 22.61 -15.03 15.85
C VAL A 440 22.56 -14.00 14.73
N ALA A 441 23.24 -12.89 14.85
CA ALA A 441 23.33 -11.86 13.81
C ALA A 441 23.92 -12.43 12.50
N GLU A 442 25.03 -13.20 12.60
CA GLU A 442 25.63 -13.91 11.45
C GLU A 442 24.64 -14.90 10.80
N ASP A 443 23.87 -15.65 11.61
CA ASP A 443 22.88 -16.63 11.10
C ASP A 443 21.73 -15.94 10.36
N MET A 444 21.42 -14.69 10.69
CA MET A 444 20.39 -13.86 10.04
C MET A 444 20.88 -13.14 8.79
N ASP A 445 22.18 -13.06 8.53
CA ASP A 445 22.77 -12.29 7.43
C ASP A 445 22.35 -12.78 6.04
N SER A 446 22.01 -14.05 5.90
CA SER A 446 21.56 -14.63 4.63
C SER A 446 20.07 -14.42 4.33
N ILE A 447 19.30 -13.80 5.24
CA ILE A 447 17.92 -13.41 4.94
C ILE A 447 17.93 -12.29 3.88
N PRO A 448 17.23 -12.42 2.74
CA PRO A 448 17.19 -11.37 1.74
C PRO A 448 16.66 -10.04 2.31
N GLU A 449 17.21 -8.93 1.83
CA GLU A 449 16.84 -7.59 2.31
C GLU A 449 15.34 -7.33 2.21
N LYS A 450 14.70 -7.74 1.10
CA LYS A 450 13.25 -7.64 0.90
C LYS A 450 12.40 -8.40 1.93
N VAL A 451 12.97 -9.41 2.56
CA VAL A 451 12.32 -10.19 3.63
C VAL A 451 12.54 -9.50 4.97
N ILE A 452 13.81 -9.29 5.37
CA ILE A 452 14.13 -8.73 6.69
C ILE A 452 13.62 -7.30 6.88
N VAL A 453 13.50 -6.51 5.81
CA VAL A 453 12.92 -5.15 5.88
C VAL A 453 11.47 -5.15 6.37
N LYS A 454 10.71 -6.21 6.11
CA LYS A 454 9.34 -6.35 6.64
C LYS A 454 9.33 -6.36 8.17
N LEU A 455 10.28 -7.11 8.78
CA LEU A 455 10.43 -7.14 10.23
C LEU A 455 10.79 -5.76 10.77
N ILE A 456 11.78 -5.10 10.19
CA ILE A 456 12.20 -3.77 10.64
C ILE A 456 11.05 -2.76 10.51
N ASN A 457 10.41 -2.72 9.34
CA ASN A 457 9.33 -1.77 9.06
C ASN A 457 8.09 -1.99 9.93
N ASN A 458 7.76 -3.23 10.30
CA ASN A 458 6.66 -3.49 11.22
C ASN A 458 6.95 -2.94 12.63
N ASN A 459 8.22 -2.86 13.00
CA ASN A 459 8.71 -2.31 14.26
C ASN A 459 9.10 -0.81 14.17
N MET A 460 8.86 -0.14 13.03
CA MET A 460 9.07 1.30 12.85
C MET A 460 7.72 2.02 12.79
N GLN A 461 7.51 2.99 13.68
CA GLN A 461 6.32 3.83 13.72
C GLN A 461 6.66 5.26 13.29
N GLY A 462 5.96 5.79 12.31
CA GLY A 462 6.27 7.10 11.69
C GLY A 462 5.88 8.32 12.54
N SER A 463 5.36 8.13 13.77
CA SER A 463 4.80 9.21 14.57
C SER A 463 4.92 8.92 16.08
N LEU A 464 5.81 9.61 16.77
CA LEU A 464 5.88 9.57 18.25
C LEU A 464 4.57 10.03 18.88
N VAL A 465 3.99 11.12 18.34
CA VAL A 465 2.73 11.69 18.83
C VAL A 465 1.57 10.68 18.84
N ASN A 466 1.60 9.70 17.94
CA ASN A 466 0.59 8.64 17.81
C ASN A 466 1.05 7.30 18.41
N THR A 467 2.24 7.24 19.02
CA THR A 467 2.80 6.00 19.57
C THR A 467 3.07 6.19 21.06
N VAL A 468 2.02 6.52 21.81
CA VAL A 468 1.99 6.68 23.26
C VAL A 468 0.87 5.83 23.85
N PRO A 469 0.88 5.45 25.13
CA PRO A 469 -0.07 4.50 25.73
C PRO A 469 -1.53 4.77 25.42
N SER A 470 -1.99 6.00 25.58
CA SER A 470 -3.40 6.37 25.30
C SER A 470 -3.83 6.13 23.83
N LYS A 471 -2.88 5.94 22.93
CA LYS A 471 -3.10 5.74 21.49
C LYS A 471 -2.67 4.38 20.97
N PHE A 472 -2.11 3.52 21.78
CA PHE A 472 -1.69 2.16 21.39
C PHE A 472 -2.79 1.36 20.67
N PRO A 473 -4.08 1.48 21.04
CA PRO A 473 -5.14 0.80 20.28
C PRO A 473 -5.24 1.18 18.80
N ASN A 474 -4.65 2.32 18.41
CA ASN A 474 -4.67 2.82 17.03
C ASN A 474 -3.33 2.60 16.28
N VAL A 475 -2.34 1.99 16.92
CA VAL A 475 -1.08 1.64 16.26
C VAL A 475 -1.30 0.40 15.42
N LEU A 476 -0.96 0.49 14.13
CA LEU A 476 -1.25 -0.54 13.14
C LEU A 476 0.01 -1.30 12.72
N ASN A 477 -0.17 -2.58 12.42
CA ASN A 477 0.84 -3.46 11.85
C ASN A 477 0.94 -3.33 10.31
N ASP A 478 1.68 -4.21 9.66
CA ASP A 478 1.86 -4.27 8.21
C ASP A 478 0.58 -4.63 7.42
N ALA A 479 -0.42 -5.21 8.08
CA ALA A 479 -1.73 -5.54 7.51
C ALA A 479 -2.82 -4.48 7.77
N GLN A 480 -2.48 -3.37 8.43
CA GLN A 480 -3.42 -2.35 8.90
C GLN A 480 -4.35 -2.83 10.04
N ASP A 481 -4.03 -3.94 10.69
CA ASP A 481 -4.69 -4.42 11.89
C ASP A 481 -4.04 -3.78 13.15
N PRO A 482 -4.73 -3.70 14.29
CA PRO A 482 -4.13 -3.20 15.54
C PRO A 482 -2.90 -4.01 15.94
N LEU A 483 -1.76 -3.33 16.13
CA LEU A 483 -0.48 -4.01 16.43
C LEU A 483 -0.52 -4.78 17.75
N PHE A 484 -1.25 -4.26 18.74
CA PHE A 484 -1.36 -4.82 20.07
C PHE A 484 -2.62 -5.68 20.29
N GLU A 485 -3.24 -6.16 19.20
CA GLU A 485 -4.42 -7.01 19.30
C GLU A 485 -4.11 -8.27 20.14
N GLY A 486 -4.99 -8.56 21.09
CA GLY A 486 -4.82 -9.68 22.01
C GLY A 486 -3.88 -9.42 23.20
N ILE A 487 -3.22 -8.27 23.26
CA ILE A 487 -2.39 -7.85 24.40
C ILE A 487 -3.23 -6.96 25.31
N SER A 488 -3.51 -7.44 26.52
CA SER A 488 -4.38 -6.74 27.48
C SER A 488 -3.76 -5.43 28.02
N ASP A 489 -2.46 -5.40 28.14
CA ASP A 489 -1.68 -4.25 28.61
C ASP A 489 -0.44 -4.05 27.73
N PRO A 490 -0.56 -3.25 26.67
CA PRO A 490 0.54 -3.02 25.72
C PRO A 490 1.79 -2.37 26.33
N GLU A 491 1.68 -1.65 27.43
CA GLU A 491 2.82 -1.00 28.11
C GLU A 491 3.82 -2.03 28.62
N THR A 492 3.35 -3.22 29.00
CA THR A 492 4.20 -4.33 29.46
C THR A 492 5.12 -4.91 28.39
N CYS A 493 4.89 -4.57 27.12
CA CYS A 493 5.78 -4.98 26.03
C CYS A 493 7.08 -4.18 25.99
N PHE A 494 7.21 -3.10 26.75
CA PHE A 494 8.32 -2.16 26.71
C PHE A 494 9.15 -2.21 27.98
N ASP A 495 10.45 -2.46 27.85
CA ASP A 495 11.39 -2.52 28.97
C ASP A 495 11.93 -1.12 29.32
N SER A 496 12.20 -0.29 28.33
CA SER A 496 12.71 1.07 28.49
C SER A 496 12.51 1.91 27.22
N ILE A 497 12.54 3.24 27.40
CA ILE A 497 12.41 4.20 26.31
C ILE A 497 13.58 5.16 26.36
N VAL A 498 14.19 5.40 25.21
CA VAL A 498 15.29 6.35 25.05
C VAL A 498 14.92 7.39 24.01
N MET A 499 14.95 8.65 24.43
CA MET A 499 14.70 9.77 23.54
C MET A 499 15.97 10.11 22.77
N CYS A 500 15.87 10.19 21.43
CA CYS A 500 16.93 10.56 20.50
C CYS A 500 16.56 11.85 19.78
N CYS A 501 17.55 12.53 19.15
CA CYS A 501 17.31 13.81 18.51
C CYS A 501 16.33 13.78 17.31
N ASN A 502 16.13 12.62 16.71
CA ASN A 502 15.25 12.39 15.55
C ASN A 502 14.10 11.43 15.82
N GLY A 503 13.95 10.94 17.06
CA GLY A 503 12.90 9.99 17.39
C GLY A 503 13.06 9.40 18.78
N ALA A 504 12.41 8.27 19.01
CA ALA A 504 12.57 7.50 20.23
C ALA A 504 12.80 6.02 19.94
N VAL A 505 13.66 5.39 20.71
CA VAL A 505 13.88 3.95 20.75
C VAL A 505 13.12 3.38 21.93
N TYR A 506 12.20 2.47 21.66
CA TYR A 506 11.45 1.72 22.68
C TYR A 506 12.02 0.30 22.71
N TYR A 507 12.75 -0.06 23.73
CA TYR A 507 13.19 -1.44 23.91
C TYR A 507 12.03 -2.34 24.26
N THR A 508 11.91 -3.47 23.52
CA THR A 508 10.79 -4.40 23.69
C THR A 508 11.25 -5.78 24.11
N ASN A 509 10.45 -6.42 24.94
CA ASN A 509 10.59 -7.85 25.32
C ASN A 509 9.79 -8.78 24.40
N THR A 510 9.25 -8.24 23.32
CA THR A 510 8.47 -8.94 22.30
C THR A 510 8.95 -8.51 20.91
N VAL A 511 9.04 -9.46 19.97
CA VAL A 511 9.23 -9.16 18.55
C VAL A 511 7.85 -9.03 17.91
N PHE A 512 7.47 -7.83 17.49
CA PHE A 512 6.26 -7.62 16.70
C PHE A 512 6.50 -8.19 15.30
N THR A 513 6.16 -9.47 15.16
CA THR A 513 6.38 -10.22 13.92
C THR A 513 5.43 -9.74 12.83
N PRO A 514 5.92 -9.41 11.61
CA PRO A 514 5.06 -9.01 10.51
C PRO A 514 4.02 -10.08 10.18
N THR A 515 2.79 -9.65 9.89
CA THR A 515 1.75 -10.58 9.44
C THR A 515 2.12 -11.24 8.12
N ALA A 516 2.91 -10.57 7.28
CA ALA A 516 3.45 -11.13 6.05
C ALA A 516 4.21 -12.46 6.24
N TYR A 517 4.77 -12.73 7.41
CA TYR A 517 5.47 -14.00 7.69
C TYR A 517 4.52 -15.14 8.05
N ARG A 518 3.27 -14.86 8.36
CA ARG A 518 2.24 -15.83 8.73
C ARG A 518 1.08 -15.89 7.73
N SER A 519 1.07 -14.99 6.75
CA SER A 519 -0.01 -14.88 5.77
C SER A 519 0.16 -15.84 4.60
N VAL A 520 -0.92 -16.01 3.85
CA VAL A 520 -0.90 -16.75 2.59
C VAL A 520 0.02 -16.13 1.53
N SER A 521 0.50 -14.90 1.71
CA SER A 521 1.48 -14.26 0.83
C SER A 521 2.93 -14.67 1.13
N TYR A 522 3.21 -15.27 2.29
CA TYR A 522 4.57 -15.65 2.70
C TYR A 522 5.34 -16.51 1.67
N PRO A 523 4.76 -17.55 1.05
CA PRO A 523 5.46 -18.32 0.03
C PRO A 523 5.90 -17.47 -1.17
N ALA A 524 5.09 -16.48 -1.58
CA ALA A 524 5.46 -15.54 -2.65
C ALA A 524 6.64 -14.65 -2.25
N LEU A 525 6.64 -14.16 -1.01
CA LEU A 525 7.72 -13.32 -0.48
C LEU A 525 9.08 -14.02 -0.49
N VAL A 526 9.11 -15.30 -0.13
CA VAL A 526 10.37 -16.04 0.12
C VAL A 526 10.84 -16.88 -1.07
N ASN A 527 10.04 -17.12 -2.10
CA ASN A 527 10.39 -18.00 -3.22
C ASN A 527 10.77 -17.18 -4.47
N GLU A 528 11.94 -17.44 -5.03
CA GLU A 528 12.44 -16.75 -6.22
C GLU A 528 11.58 -16.98 -7.47
N TYR A 529 10.97 -18.15 -7.61
CA TYR A 529 10.10 -18.45 -8.74
C TYR A 529 8.67 -17.88 -8.62
N LEU A 530 8.37 -17.24 -7.50
CA LEU A 530 7.10 -16.55 -7.25
C LEU A 530 7.24 -15.02 -7.26
N GLN A 531 8.40 -14.49 -7.65
CA GLN A 531 8.69 -13.04 -7.58
C GLN A 531 7.77 -12.19 -8.45
N ILE A 532 7.26 -12.73 -9.57
CA ILE A 532 6.29 -12.03 -10.43
C ILE A 532 5.02 -11.75 -9.65
N ILE A 533 4.50 -12.76 -8.98
CA ILE A 533 3.29 -12.64 -8.14
C ILE A 533 3.59 -11.80 -6.88
N ASN A 534 4.75 -11.98 -6.26
CA ASN A 534 5.14 -11.16 -5.12
C ASN A 534 5.21 -9.67 -5.48
N ALA A 535 5.78 -9.34 -6.65
CA ALA A 535 5.84 -7.95 -7.10
C ALA A 535 4.44 -7.35 -7.35
N ALA A 536 3.49 -8.15 -7.85
CA ALA A 536 2.10 -7.73 -7.99
C ALA A 536 1.39 -7.55 -6.63
N ILE A 537 1.69 -8.40 -5.63
CA ILE A 537 1.16 -8.25 -4.26
C ILE A 537 1.69 -6.97 -3.62
N GLU A 538 2.97 -6.66 -3.80
CA GLU A 538 3.63 -5.48 -3.23
C GLU A 538 3.35 -4.18 -3.99
N ASP A 539 2.73 -4.23 -5.17
CA ASP A 539 2.38 -3.02 -5.93
C ASP A 539 1.35 -2.19 -5.17
N VAL A 540 1.75 -0.97 -4.81
CA VAL A 540 0.92 -0.05 -4.00
C VAL A 540 -0.39 0.36 -4.68
N THR A 541 -0.45 0.30 -6.02
CA THR A 541 -1.66 0.63 -6.79
C THR A 541 -2.67 -0.52 -6.79
N LEU A 542 -2.19 -1.74 -6.62
CA LEU A 542 -3.02 -2.95 -6.57
C LEU A 542 -3.58 -3.24 -5.18
N GLN A 543 -2.87 -2.84 -4.12
CA GLN A 543 -3.27 -2.93 -2.71
C GLN A 543 -3.54 -4.36 -2.18
N PHE A 544 -2.87 -5.38 -2.76
CA PHE A 544 -3.05 -6.76 -2.31
C PHE A 544 -2.25 -7.10 -1.05
N SER A 545 -1.17 -6.37 -0.76
CA SER A 545 -0.31 -6.68 0.39
C SER A 545 -1.08 -6.62 1.71
N ALA A 546 -1.73 -5.49 2.01
CA ALA A 546 -2.55 -5.36 3.23
C ALA A 546 -3.73 -6.35 3.23
N TYR A 547 -4.39 -6.55 2.08
CA TYR A 547 -5.52 -7.45 1.95
C TYR A 547 -5.16 -8.90 2.28
N LEU A 548 -4.07 -9.44 1.70
CA LEU A 548 -3.63 -10.82 1.92
C LEU A 548 -2.95 -11.04 3.27
N ASN A 549 -2.47 -9.98 3.91
CA ASN A 549 -1.84 -10.03 5.22
C ASN A 549 -2.83 -9.90 6.38
N SER A 550 -4.10 -9.53 6.12
CA SER A 550 -5.13 -9.44 7.16
C SER A 550 -5.37 -10.79 7.83
N MET A 551 -5.32 -10.83 9.16
CA MET A 551 -5.56 -12.04 9.97
C MET A 551 -7.04 -12.23 10.30
N GLN A 552 -7.91 -11.30 9.92
CA GLN A 552 -9.35 -11.35 10.17
C GLN A 552 -10.12 -12.24 9.17
N VAL A 553 -9.47 -12.62 8.08
CA VAL A 553 -10.08 -13.40 6.99
C VAL A 553 -9.21 -14.60 6.67
N THR A 554 -9.84 -15.74 6.46
CA THR A 554 -9.15 -16.96 6.00
C THR A 554 -9.13 -16.99 4.47
N TYR A 555 -7.99 -17.37 3.90
CA TYR A 555 -7.81 -17.47 2.45
C TYR A 555 -7.34 -18.85 2.01
N SER A 556 -7.68 -19.19 0.78
CA SER A 556 -6.96 -20.21 -0.01
C SER A 556 -6.37 -19.50 -1.24
N PHE A 557 -5.05 -19.52 -1.39
CA PHE A 557 -4.35 -18.78 -2.43
C PHE A 557 -3.58 -19.73 -3.35
N PHE A 558 -3.94 -19.74 -4.63
CA PHE A 558 -3.28 -20.53 -5.66
C PHE A 558 -2.24 -19.65 -6.38
N ILE A 559 -0.95 -19.97 -6.24
CA ILE A 559 0.12 -19.16 -6.81
C ILE A 559 0.79 -19.91 -7.96
N PRO A 560 0.68 -19.44 -9.21
CA PRO A 560 1.38 -20.03 -10.33
C PRO A 560 2.89 -19.73 -10.24
N THR A 561 3.70 -20.77 -10.40
CA THR A 561 5.16 -20.64 -10.37
C THR A 561 5.71 -20.23 -11.73
N ALA A 562 6.79 -19.44 -11.72
CA ALA A 562 7.62 -19.18 -12.89
C ALA A 562 8.75 -20.22 -13.09
N GLN A 563 8.78 -21.28 -12.29
CA GLN A 563 9.73 -22.38 -12.44
C GLN A 563 9.31 -23.26 -13.63
N SER A 564 10.22 -23.50 -14.56
CA SER A 564 9.98 -24.36 -15.71
C SER A 564 11.20 -25.22 -16.03
N SER A 565 10.95 -26.45 -16.47
CA SER A 565 11.98 -27.32 -17.03
C SER A 565 12.47 -26.86 -18.41
N ASP A 566 11.68 -26.05 -19.12
CA ASP A 566 12.11 -25.40 -20.36
C ASP A 566 12.98 -24.19 -20.00
N PRO A 567 14.28 -24.17 -20.40
CA PRO A 567 15.16 -23.03 -20.09
C PRO A 567 14.65 -21.69 -20.67
N ASN A 568 13.87 -21.73 -21.76
CA ASN A 568 13.32 -20.51 -22.36
C ASN A 568 12.16 -19.90 -21.54
N LEU A 569 11.51 -20.71 -20.71
CA LEU A 569 10.37 -20.32 -19.89
C LEU A 569 10.72 -20.21 -18.40
N ASN A 570 11.89 -20.69 -17.98
CA ASN A 570 12.30 -20.62 -16.58
C ASN A 570 12.45 -19.16 -16.14
N GLY A 571 11.82 -18.81 -15.03
CA GLY A 571 11.73 -17.42 -14.54
C GLY A 571 10.65 -16.58 -15.22
N LYS A 572 9.79 -17.20 -16.03
CA LYS A 572 8.69 -16.53 -16.76
C LYS A 572 7.35 -17.16 -16.42
N LEU A 573 6.32 -16.32 -16.28
CA LEU A 573 4.94 -16.76 -16.12
C LEU A 573 4.19 -16.56 -17.43
N VAL A 574 3.73 -17.67 -18.00
CA VAL A 574 2.93 -17.66 -19.23
C VAL A 574 1.45 -17.64 -18.85
N TRP A 575 0.73 -16.63 -19.32
CA TRP A 575 -0.70 -16.47 -19.03
C TRP A 575 -1.46 -16.17 -20.34
N LEU A 576 -2.44 -17.00 -20.65
CA LEU A 576 -3.29 -16.80 -21.82
C LEU A 576 -4.17 -15.57 -21.60
N ASP A 577 -3.93 -14.55 -22.42
CA ASP A 577 -4.61 -13.27 -22.26
C ASP A 577 -6.08 -13.34 -22.67
N PRO A 578 -7.03 -12.92 -21.82
CA PRO A 578 -8.46 -12.95 -22.15
C PRO A 578 -8.82 -12.11 -23.39
N SER A 579 -8.11 -11.00 -23.62
CA SER A 579 -8.35 -10.17 -24.80
C SER A 579 -7.96 -10.84 -26.12
N SER A 580 -7.13 -11.89 -26.06
CA SER A 580 -6.73 -12.65 -27.25
C SER A 580 -7.90 -13.38 -27.90
N PHE A 581 -8.91 -13.79 -27.12
CA PHE A 581 -10.13 -14.40 -27.68
C PHE A 581 -10.91 -13.38 -28.51
N ALA A 582 -11.07 -12.17 -28.02
CA ALA A 582 -11.73 -11.10 -28.76
C ALA A 582 -10.88 -10.66 -29.97
N HIS A 583 -9.55 -10.55 -29.80
CA HIS A 583 -8.63 -10.23 -30.90
C HIS A 583 -8.68 -11.26 -32.00
N ARG A 584 -8.61 -12.57 -31.68
CA ARG A 584 -8.73 -13.66 -32.65
C ARG A 584 -10.07 -13.62 -33.44
N LYS A 585 -11.18 -13.33 -32.75
CA LYS A 585 -12.50 -13.23 -33.35
C LYS A 585 -12.62 -11.99 -34.27
N ASN A 586 -11.90 -10.92 -33.95
CA ASN A 586 -11.80 -9.74 -34.81
C ASN A 586 -10.94 -9.97 -36.06
N ASN A 587 -10.04 -10.95 -36.00
CA ASN A 587 -9.14 -11.34 -37.09
C ASN A 587 -9.48 -12.75 -37.57
N PRO A 588 -10.54 -12.94 -38.38
CA PRO A 588 -10.92 -14.23 -38.89
C PRO A 588 -9.79 -14.82 -39.75
N GLY A 589 -9.38 -16.04 -39.44
CA GLY A 589 -8.24 -16.72 -40.13
C GLY A 589 -6.96 -16.73 -39.29
N GLN A 590 -6.95 -16.12 -38.08
CA GLN A 590 -5.87 -16.28 -37.12
C GLN A 590 -5.99 -17.64 -36.42
N ASP A 591 -5.00 -18.51 -36.61
CA ASP A 591 -5.01 -19.89 -36.09
C ASP A 591 -4.48 -19.98 -34.65
N TYR A 592 -3.94 -18.88 -34.09
CA TYR A 592 -3.35 -18.82 -32.76
C TYR A 592 -4.13 -17.88 -31.82
N LEU A 593 -3.93 -18.08 -30.55
CA LEU A 593 -4.25 -17.11 -29.51
C LEU A 593 -2.97 -16.35 -29.12
N GLU A 594 -3.08 -15.45 -28.17
CA GLU A 594 -1.93 -14.69 -27.65
C GLU A 594 -1.87 -14.85 -26.14
N ALA A 595 -0.65 -15.12 -25.65
CA ALA A 595 -0.35 -15.19 -24.24
C ALA A 595 0.52 -14.01 -23.85
N MET A 596 0.28 -13.47 -22.65
CA MET A 596 1.19 -12.53 -22.01
C MET A 596 2.22 -13.31 -21.22
N VAL A 597 3.50 -13.09 -21.50
CA VAL A 597 4.63 -13.73 -20.81
C VAL A 597 5.28 -12.73 -19.90
N PHE A 598 5.06 -12.89 -18.61
CA PHE A 598 5.60 -12.01 -17.57
C PHE A 598 6.96 -12.49 -17.10
N ARG A 599 7.84 -11.53 -16.77
CA ARG A 599 9.13 -11.78 -16.13
C ARG A 599 9.40 -10.71 -15.07
N TYR A 600 10.18 -11.03 -14.07
CA TYR A 600 10.65 -10.06 -13.10
C TYR A 600 12.00 -9.51 -13.51
N ASN A 601 12.08 -8.19 -13.73
CA ASN A 601 13.35 -7.51 -14.01
C ASN A 601 13.99 -7.09 -12.68
N THR A 602 15.05 -7.77 -12.29
CA THR A 602 15.74 -7.54 -11.00
C THR A 602 16.48 -6.20 -10.94
N GLU A 603 16.90 -5.65 -12.08
CA GLU A 603 17.59 -4.34 -12.14
C GLU A 603 16.60 -3.18 -11.92
N LYS A 604 15.40 -3.32 -12.50
CA LYS A 604 14.35 -2.30 -12.39
C LYS A 604 13.37 -2.59 -11.24
N SER A 605 13.52 -3.72 -10.55
CA SER A 605 12.63 -4.18 -9.48
C SER A 605 11.14 -4.18 -9.88
N LYS A 606 10.83 -4.54 -11.14
CA LYS A 606 9.45 -4.52 -11.65
C LYS A 606 9.15 -5.70 -12.56
N VAL A 607 7.85 -5.96 -12.74
CA VAL A 607 7.35 -6.92 -13.72
C VAL A 607 7.36 -6.29 -15.11
N GLU A 608 7.90 -7.01 -16.09
CA GLU A 608 7.82 -6.70 -17.49
C GLU A 608 7.06 -7.81 -18.22
N ALA A 609 6.46 -7.52 -19.35
CA ALA A 609 5.71 -8.51 -20.12
C ALA A 609 5.90 -8.33 -21.62
N GLU A 610 5.74 -9.44 -22.35
CA GLU A 610 5.66 -9.47 -23.81
C GLU A 610 4.48 -10.32 -24.26
N VAL A 611 3.97 -10.07 -25.47
CA VAL A 611 2.89 -10.84 -26.07
C VAL A 611 3.50 -11.87 -27.02
N CYS A 612 3.15 -13.13 -26.83
CA CYS A 612 3.62 -14.26 -27.62
C CYS A 612 2.46 -15.05 -28.21
N LYS A 613 2.66 -15.64 -29.40
CA LYS A 613 1.70 -16.53 -30.03
C LYS A 613 1.54 -17.83 -29.24
N TYR A 614 0.29 -18.25 -29.11
CA TYR A 614 -0.11 -19.39 -28.31
C TYR A 614 -1.00 -20.35 -29.09
N ASP A 615 -0.66 -21.63 -29.05
CA ASP A 615 -1.47 -22.69 -29.67
C ASP A 615 -2.54 -23.18 -28.67
N PRO A 616 -3.83 -22.95 -28.92
CA PRO A 616 -4.89 -23.41 -28.06
C PRO A 616 -5.09 -24.92 -27.99
N GLN A 617 -4.59 -25.67 -29.01
CA GLN A 617 -4.76 -27.11 -29.06
C GLN A 617 -3.73 -27.86 -28.25
N THR A 618 -2.49 -27.42 -28.30
CA THR A 618 -1.39 -28.00 -27.49
C THR A 618 -1.14 -27.31 -26.17
N ASN A 619 -1.81 -26.17 -25.93
CA ASN A 619 -1.66 -25.32 -24.75
C ASN A 619 -0.18 -24.88 -24.54
N LYS A 620 0.48 -24.44 -25.64
CA LYS A 620 1.89 -24.07 -25.66
C LYS A 620 2.15 -22.79 -26.48
N LEU A 621 3.23 -22.09 -26.13
CA LEU A 621 3.74 -21.01 -26.96
C LEU A 621 4.23 -21.56 -28.32
N LEU A 622 3.94 -20.83 -29.40
CA LEU A 622 4.43 -21.10 -30.74
C LEU A 622 5.77 -20.42 -31.03
N GLU A 623 6.19 -19.49 -30.21
CA GLU A 623 7.43 -18.74 -30.36
C GLU A 623 8.15 -18.59 -29.00
N VAL A 624 9.45 -18.37 -29.02
CA VAL A 624 10.27 -18.20 -27.84
C VAL A 624 10.17 -16.74 -27.40
N PRO A 625 9.88 -16.45 -26.12
CA PRO A 625 9.86 -15.10 -25.60
C PRO A 625 11.21 -14.38 -25.76
N THR A 626 11.22 -13.21 -26.36
CA THR A 626 12.45 -12.50 -26.78
C THR A 626 12.84 -11.34 -25.88
N ALA A 627 11.99 -10.97 -24.97
CA ALA A 627 12.18 -9.79 -24.12
C ALA A 627 12.17 -8.42 -24.86
N ALA A 628 11.79 -8.38 -26.10
CA ALA A 628 11.85 -7.18 -26.93
C ALA A 628 10.57 -6.35 -26.93
N THR A 629 9.50 -6.83 -26.30
CA THR A 629 8.20 -6.19 -26.34
C THR A 629 8.00 -5.24 -25.18
N THR A 630 7.35 -4.14 -25.44
CA THR A 630 7.04 -3.10 -24.47
C THR A 630 5.55 -3.06 -24.18
N VAL A 631 5.09 -3.98 -23.36
CA VAL A 631 3.76 -3.81 -22.73
C VAL A 631 3.86 -2.71 -21.67
N SER A 632 2.93 -1.77 -21.69
CA SER A 632 2.95 -0.67 -20.71
C SER A 632 2.68 -1.14 -19.27
N ASP A 633 3.20 -0.41 -18.30
CA ASP A 633 3.02 -0.74 -16.88
C ASP A 633 1.53 -0.77 -16.49
N ASP A 634 0.70 0.12 -17.04
CA ASP A 634 -0.75 0.15 -16.78
C ASP A 634 -1.45 -1.13 -17.26
N VAL A 635 -1.07 -1.65 -18.42
CA VAL A 635 -1.61 -2.92 -18.94
C VAL A 635 -1.13 -4.09 -18.09
N ILE A 636 0.14 -4.11 -17.70
CA ILE A 636 0.68 -5.13 -16.78
C ILE A 636 -0.07 -5.13 -15.46
N GLN A 637 -0.26 -3.97 -14.84
CA GLN A 637 -1.02 -3.85 -13.58
C GLN A 637 -2.47 -4.30 -13.74
N ASN A 638 -3.13 -3.93 -14.84
CA ASN A 638 -4.48 -4.38 -15.15
C ASN A 638 -4.59 -5.91 -15.21
N ARG A 639 -3.61 -6.58 -15.84
CA ARG A 639 -3.56 -8.04 -15.94
C ARG A 639 -3.18 -8.70 -14.62
N MET A 640 -2.22 -8.16 -13.89
CA MET A 640 -1.83 -8.69 -12.58
C MET A 640 -2.99 -8.63 -11.58
N ARG A 641 -3.79 -7.58 -11.61
CA ARG A 641 -5.03 -7.50 -10.83
C ARG A 641 -5.99 -8.63 -11.19
N ASP A 642 -6.22 -8.85 -12.47
CA ASP A 642 -7.13 -9.91 -12.96
C ASP A 642 -6.64 -11.32 -12.55
N ILE A 643 -5.33 -11.56 -12.66
CA ILE A 643 -4.71 -12.81 -12.22
C ILE A 643 -4.93 -12.99 -10.72
N LEU A 644 -4.53 -12.02 -9.89
CA LEU A 644 -4.65 -12.14 -8.44
C LEU A 644 -6.11 -12.30 -7.99
N ASP A 645 -7.02 -11.52 -8.56
CA ASP A 645 -8.45 -11.60 -8.25
C ASP A 645 -9.05 -12.98 -8.56
N TYR A 646 -8.50 -13.70 -9.55
CA TYR A 646 -8.97 -15.03 -9.91
C TYR A 646 -8.28 -16.18 -9.13
N HIS A 647 -7.11 -15.93 -8.55
CA HIS A 647 -6.34 -16.93 -7.82
C HIS A 647 -6.54 -16.91 -6.30
N ILE A 648 -7.26 -15.93 -5.77
CA ILE A 648 -7.55 -15.78 -4.33
C ILE A 648 -8.97 -16.21 -4.05
N ILE A 649 -9.15 -17.15 -3.13
CA ILE A 649 -10.44 -17.58 -2.59
C ILE A 649 -10.54 -17.08 -1.16
N ILE A 650 -11.71 -16.51 -0.83
CA ILE A 650 -12.06 -16.13 0.54
C ILE A 650 -12.65 -17.36 1.20
N GLY A 651 -11.94 -17.94 2.14
CA GLY A 651 -12.33 -19.17 2.84
C GLY A 651 -11.38 -20.34 2.58
N ASN A 652 -11.69 -21.46 3.20
CA ASN A 652 -10.94 -22.71 3.04
C ASN A 652 -11.59 -23.58 1.95
N VAL A 653 -10.77 -24.03 1.00
CA VAL A 653 -11.24 -24.96 -0.07
C VAL A 653 -11.21 -26.43 0.34
N GLU A 654 -10.55 -26.76 1.45
CA GLU A 654 -10.38 -28.14 1.89
C GLU A 654 -11.60 -28.65 2.68
N GLY A 655 -11.90 -29.93 2.53
CA GLY A 655 -12.93 -30.61 3.33
C GLY A 655 -14.36 -30.14 3.06
N SER A 656 -14.67 -29.73 1.81
CA SER A 656 -16.01 -29.26 1.45
C SER A 656 -17.04 -30.40 1.55
N ASP A 657 -18.08 -30.18 2.34
CA ASP A 657 -19.22 -31.09 2.52
C ASP A 657 -20.20 -31.09 1.33
N VAL A 658 -20.03 -30.14 0.40
CA VAL A 658 -20.87 -30.00 -0.80
C VAL A 658 -20.24 -30.59 -2.06
N ALA A 659 -19.08 -31.25 -1.96
CA ALA A 659 -18.42 -31.89 -3.08
C ALA A 659 -19.33 -32.90 -3.80
N ASP A 660 -19.17 -33.05 -5.12
CA ASP A 660 -19.87 -34.03 -5.96
C ASP A 660 -19.33 -35.45 -5.74
N ALA A 661 -19.83 -36.42 -6.52
CA ALA A 661 -19.42 -37.80 -6.42
C ALA A 661 -17.95 -38.05 -6.79
N ASP A 662 -17.38 -37.18 -7.61
CA ASP A 662 -15.97 -37.25 -8.05
C ASP A 662 -15.03 -36.49 -7.10
N GLY A 663 -15.60 -35.83 -6.09
CA GLY A 663 -14.87 -35.09 -5.07
C GLY A 663 -14.63 -33.61 -5.39
N TYR A 664 -15.22 -33.06 -6.46
CA TYR A 664 -15.09 -31.65 -6.81
C TYR A 664 -16.11 -30.79 -6.07
N ALA A 665 -15.63 -29.66 -5.55
CA ALA A 665 -16.45 -28.56 -5.08
C ALA A 665 -16.05 -27.26 -5.80
N TYR A 666 -17.00 -26.33 -5.89
CA TYR A 666 -16.80 -25.05 -6.55
C TYR A 666 -16.67 -23.93 -5.53
N PHE A 667 -15.78 -22.99 -5.82
CA PHE A 667 -15.46 -21.88 -4.91
C PHE A 667 -15.45 -20.55 -5.66
N PRO A 668 -16.11 -19.50 -5.13
CA PRO A 668 -16.02 -18.16 -5.70
C PRO A 668 -14.64 -17.57 -5.39
N THR A 669 -14.06 -16.91 -6.39
CA THR A 669 -12.81 -16.15 -6.22
C THR A 669 -13.08 -14.74 -5.72
N LYS A 670 -12.05 -14.05 -5.24
CA LYS A 670 -12.13 -12.64 -4.84
C LYS A 670 -12.66 -11.75 -5.96
N GLY A 671 -12.28 -12.02 -7.21
CA GLY A 671 -12.76 -11.31 -8.41
C GLY A 671 -14.14 -11.75 -8.89
N ARG A 672 -14.88 -12.54 -8.08
CA ARG A 672 -16.22 -13.05 -8.37
C ARG A 672 -16.32 -14.09 -9.49
N GLY A 673 -15.19 -14.56 -10.00
CA GLY A 673 -15.14 -15.77 -10.83
C GLY A 673 -15.31 -17.02 -9.97
N THR A 674 -15.26 -18.18 -10.63
CA THR A 674 -15.40 -19.48 -9.96
C THR A 674 -14.31 -20.43 -10.41
N ILE A 675 -13.76 -21.17 -9.46
CA ILE A 675 -12.89 -22.32 -9.70
C ILE A 675 -13.54 -23.59 -9.17
N ARG A 676 -13.08 -24.75 -9.61
CA ARG A 676 -13.38 -26.00 -8.92
C ARG A 676 -12.11 -26.58 -8.32
N PHE A 677 -12.28 -27.24 -7.18
CA PHE A 677 -11.18 -27.88 -6.46
C PHE A 677 -11.58 -29.25 -5.98
N LYS A 678 -10.64 -30.18 -6.05
CA LYS A 678 -10.74 -31.52 -5.50
C LYS A 678 -9.57 -31.77 -4.58
N MET A 679 -9.85 -32.15 -3.36
CA MET A 679 -8.85 -32.53 -2.37
C MET A 679 -8.27 -33.91 -2.68
N GLY A 680 -7.00 -34.15 -2.35
CA GLY A 680 -6.45 -35.51 -2.28
C GLY A 680 -7.02 -36.32 -1.11
N ALA A 681 -6.61 -37.56 -0.98
CA ALA A 681 -6.99 -38.41 0.16
C ALA A 681 -6.54 -37.82 1.51
N SER A 682 -5.43 -37.09 1.50
CA SER A 682 -4.91 -36.27 2.60
C SER A 682 -4.39 -34.93 2.08
N ALA A 683 -4.06 -34.03 3.00
CA ALA A 683 -3.42 -32.74 2.69
C ALA A 683 -2.00 -32.87 2.08
N GLU A 684 -1.40 -34.04 2.16
CA GLU A 684 -0.06 -34.34 1.66
C GLU A 684 -0.10 -35.01 0.28
N ASP A 685 -1.25 -35.48 -0.18
CA ASP A 685 -1.42 -36.18 -1.47
C ASP A 685 -1.61 -35.18 -2.61
N LEU A 686 -0.59 -34.36 -2.87
CA LEU A 686 -0.63 -33.23 -3.83
C LEU A 686 -0.92 -33.69 -5.27
N ASP A 687 -0.45 -34.87 -5.64
CA ASP A 687 -0.66 -35.47 -6.97
C ASP A 687 -2.13 -35.87 -7.25
N GLN A 688 -2.95 -35.99 -6.18
CA GLN A 688 -4.38 -36.26 -6.25
C GLN A 688 -5.23 -34.99 -6.18
N MET A 689 -4.63 -33.86 -5.82
CA MET A 689 -5.32 -32.57 -5.83
C MET A 689 -5.52 -32.08 -7.25
N GLU A 690 -6.69 -31.61 -7.54
CA GLU A 690 -7.06 -31.06 -8.83
C GLU A 690 -7.67 -29.67 -8.64
N VAL A 691 -7.21 -28.69 -9.39
CA VAL A 691 -7.75 -27.33 -9.43
C VAL A 691 -7.91 -26.86 -10.87
N ASP A 692 -9.09 -26.34 -11.20
CA ASP A 692 -9.40 -25.87 -12.53
C ASP A 692 -10.11 -24.52 -12.50
N GLY A 693 -9.70 -23.63 -13.37
CA GLY A 693 -10.45 -22.45 -13.75
C GLY A 693 -11.45 -22.76 -14.87
N GLY A 694 -12.23 -21.75 -15.26
CA GLY A 694 -13.25 -21.91 -16.31
C GLY A 694 -12.69 -22.45 -17.63
N TYR A 695 -11.55 -21.93 -18.08
CA TYR A 695 -10.90 -22.37 -19.33
C TYR A 695 -10.41 -23.83 -19.25
N GLN A 696 -9.86 -24.24 -18.09
CA GLN A 696 -9.43 -25.61 -17.89
C GLN A 696 -10.63 -26.58 -17.94
N ILE A 697 -11.76 -26.19 -17.34
CA ILE A 697 -13.00 -26.98 -17.39
C ILE A 697 -13.53 -27.08 -18.82
N GLU A 698 -13.56 -25.98 -19.57
CA GLU A 698 -14.03 -25.93 -20.96
C GLU A 698 -13.18 -26.81 -21.90
N ASN A 699 -11.90 -26.93 -21.61
CA ASN A 699 -10.90 -27.56 -22.47
C ASN A 699 -10.24 -28.79 -21.82
N ALA A 700 -10.95 -29.49 -20.94
CA ALA A 700 -10.41 -30.62 -20.17
C ALA A 700 -9.75 -31.72 -21.01
N ASN A 701 -10.14 -31.85 -22.28
CA ASN A 701 -9.59 -32.80 -23.24
C ASN A 701 -8.36 -32.25 -24.01
N THR A 702 -7.98 -30.99 -23.81
CA THR A 702 -6.82 -30.38 -24.48
C THR A 702 -5.52 -30.84 -23.82
N ALA A 703 -4.50 -31.15 -24.63
CA ALA A 703 -3.21 -31.53 -24.11
C ALA A 703 -2.59 -30.43 -23.25
N ASN A 704 -1.94 -30.82 -22.17
CA ASN A 704 -1.22 -29.93 -21.24
C ASN A 704 -2.08 -28.87 -20.52
N ILE A 705 -3.42 -29.02 -20.49
CA ILE A 705 -4.30 -28.05 -19.83
C ILE A 705 -4.36 -28.25 -18.32
N LYS A 706 -4.22 -29.51 -17.85
CA LYS A 706 -4.31 -29.87 -16.45
C LYS A 706 -3.28 -29.12 -15.62
N ILE A 707 -3.70 -28.60 -14.49
CA ILE A 707 -2.87 -27.95 -13.49
C ILE A 707 -2.40 -28.96 -12.44
N SER A 708 -1.12 -28.89 -12.09
CA SER A 708 -0.54 -29.69 -11.00
C SER A 708 -0.29 -28.82 -9.78
N VAL A 709 -0.70 -29.28 -8.62
CA VAL A 709 -0.33 -28.70 -7.34
C VAL A 709 1.07 -29.21 -6.97
N LEU A 710 2.03 -28.30 -6.86
CA LEU A 710 3.44 -28.62 -6.61
C LEU A 710 3.78 -28.59 -5.12
N GLU A 711 3.23 -27.62 -4.39
CA GLU A 711 3.49 -27.44 -2.97
C GLU A 711 2.20 -26.94 -2.30
N ARG A 712 2.06 -27.29 -1.01
CA ARG A 712 1.02 -26.80 -0.11
C ARG A 712 1.66 -26.22 1.13
N HIS A 713 1.34 -24.98 1.44
CA HIS A 713 1.82 -24.28 2.63
C HIS A 713 0.63 -23.91 3.51
N ASP A 714 0.52 -24.60 4.65
CA ASP A 714 -0.51 -24.37 5.64
C ASP A 714 -0.02 -23.37 6.69
N GLN A 715 -0.53 -22.16 6.62
CA GLN A 715 -0.21 -21.11 7.59
C GLN A 715 -1.14 -21.13 8.81
N THR A 716 -2.26 -21.88 8.75
CA THR A 716 -3.24 -21.90 9.84
C THR A 716 -2.68 -22.55 11.11
N SER A 717 -1.75 -23.50 10.98
CA SER A 717 -1.07 -24.16 12.10
C SER A 717 -0.27 -23.18 12.96
N ASP A 718 0.04 -22.00 12.43
CA ASP A 718 0.86 -20.96 13.07
C ASP A 718 0.07 -19.66 13.30
N HIS A 719 -1.22 -19.76 13.52
CA HIS A 719 -2.13 -18.63 13.65
C HIS A 719 -2.09 -17.68 12.44
N GLY A 720 -1.77 -18.19 11.27
CA GLY A 720 -1.84 -17.46 10.01
C GLY A 720 -3.24 -17.53 9.39
N ASN A 721 -3.39 -16.89 8.26
CA ASN A 721 -4.69 -16.59 7.67
C ASN A 721 -5.10 -17.52 6.51
N GLY A 722 -4.52 -18.71 6.37
CA GLY A 722 -5.00 -19.65 5.37
C GLY A 722 -3.97 -20.61 4.80
N VAL A 723 -4.26 -21.14 3.60
CA VAL A 723 -3.44 -22.14 2.91
C VAL A 723 -3.04 -21.60 1.53
N THR A 724 -1.77 -21.77 1.19
CA THR A 724 -1.24 -21.42 -0.14
C THR A 724 -0.89 -22.68 -0.91
N TYR A 725 -1.31 -22.76 -2.16
CA TYR A 725 -0.99 -23.82 -3.11
C TYR A 725 -0.11 -23.24 -4.21
N ILE A 726 1.07 -23.81 -4.42
CA ILE A 726 1.92 -23.48 -5.57
C ILE A 726 1.51 -24.40 -6.72
N ILE A 727 1.13 -23.81 -7.83
CA ILE A 727 0.65 -24.52 -9.03
C ILE A 727 1.59 -24.29 -10.22
N ASP A 728 1.66 -25.30 -11.10
CA ASP A 728 2.59 -25.28 -12.24
C ASP A 728 2.15 -24.32 -13.38
N LYS A 729 0.90 -23.97 -13.43
CA LYS A 729 0.30 -23.07 -14.43
C LYS A 729 -0.77 -22.18 -13.80
N PRO A 730 -1.02 -21.00 -14.38
CA PRO A 730 -2.08 -20.14 -13.87
C PRO A 730 -3.47 -20.70 -14.12
N LEU A 731 -4.38 -20.43 -13.20
CA LEU A 731 -5.80 -20.60 -13.42
C LEU A 731 -6.28 -19.61 -14.48
N LEU A 732 -7.07 -20.10 -15.41
CA LEU A 732 -7.59 -19.32 -16.53
C LEU A 732 -9.12 -19.21 -16.41
N THR A 733 -9.63 -18.02 -16.64
CA THR A 733 -11.06 -17.76 -16.65
C THR A 733 -11.72 -18.32 -17.90
N SER A 734 -13.05 -18.50 -17.91
CA SER A 734 -13.78 -18.94 -19.09
C SER A 734 -13.48 -18.07 -20.30
N SER A 735 -13.34 -18.71 -21.45
CA SER A 735 -13.15 -18.05 -22.74
C SER A 735 -14.45 -17.66 -23.42
N LYS A 736 -15.59 -18.24 -22.96
CA LYS A 736 -16.90 -18.09 -23.57
C LYS A 736 -17.77 -17.10 -22.80
N SER A 737 -18.49 -16.25 -23.52
CA SER A 737 -19.59 -15.46 -22.97
C SER A 737 -20.87 -16.29 -22.91
N VAL A 738 -21.90 -15.77 -22.27
CA VAL A 738 -23.24 -16.39 -22.29
C VAL A 738 -23.76 -16.52 -23.71
N TYR A 739 -23.52 -15.52 -24.54
CA TYR A 739 -23.86 -15.57 -25.96
C TYR A 739 -23.13 -16.69 -26.70
N ASP A 740 -21.81 -16.84 -26.49
CA ASP A 740 -21.02 -17.88 -27.15
C ASP A 740 -21.50 -19.28 -26.81
N VAL A 741 -21.91 -19.55 -25.56
CA VAL A 741 -22.44 -20.85 -25.16
C VAL A 741 -23.83 -21.09 -25.74
N LEU A 742 -24.74 -20.13 -25.59
CA LEU A 742 -26.13 -20.32 -25.98
C LEU A 742 -26.31 -20.36 -27.52
N SER A 743 -25.51 -19.60 -28.27
CA SER A 743 -25.59 -19.55 -29.73
C SER A 743 -24.95 -20.76 -30.44
N ASP A 744 -24.12 -21.53 -29.73
CA ASP A 744 -23.44 -22.70 -30.28
C ASP A 744 -24.33 -23.94 -30.29
N SER A 745 -25.27 -23.99 -31.20
CA SER A 745 -26.20 -25.13 -31.31
C SER A 745 -25.50 -26.43 -31.77
N ALA A 746 -24.26 -26.37 -32.27
CA ALA A 746 -23.48 -27.55 -32.60
C ALA A 746 -22.95 -28.27 -31.37
N GLU A 747 -22.51 -27.51 -30.37
CA GLU A 747 -21.97 -28.01 -29.10
C GLU A 747 -23.03 -28.09 -28.01
N TYR A 748 -24.02 -27.18 -27.98
CA TYR A 748 -25.07 -27.08 -26.99
C TYR A 748 -26.49 -27.08 -27.61
N PRO A 749 -26.87 -28.12 -28.37
CA PRO A 749 -28.20 -28.18 -29.00
C PRO A 749 -29.35 -28.10 -27.98
N GLU A 750 -29.13 -28.43 -26.71
CA GLU A 750 -30.10 -28.39 -25.63
C GLU A 750 -30.53 -26.95 -25.26
N PHE A 751 -29.81 -25.93 -25.69
CA PHE A 751 -30.09 -24.52 -25.41
C PHE A 751 -30.72 -23.76 -26.58
N TYR A 752 -30.93 -24.43 -27.71
CA TYR A 752 -31.35 -23.80 -28.96
C TYR A 752 -32.62 -22.98 -28.83
N GLU A 753 -33.66 -23.55 -28.23
CA GLU A 753 -34.96 -22.87 -28.14
C GLU A 753 -34.88 -21.64 -27.23
N PHE A 754 -34.18 -21.73 -26.14
CA PHE A 754 -33.99 -20.57 -25.23
C PHE A 754 -33.14 -19.49 -25.86
N PHE A 755 -32.08 -19.86 -26.60
CA PHE A 755 -31.31 -18.92 -27.36
C PHE A 755 -32.15 -18.17 -28.39
N ASN A 756 -33.02 -18.88 -29.11
CA ASN A 756 -33.92 -18.29 -30.08
C ASN A 756 -34.85 -17.26 -29.45
N LEU A 757 -35.43 -17.58 -28.29
CA LEU A 757 -36.25 -16.63 -27.53
C LEU A 757 -35.43 -15.41 -27.10
N MET A 758 -34.21 -15.63 -26.56
CA MET A 758 -33.37 -14.61 -25.99
C MET A 758 -32.84 -13.65 -27.06
N ASN A 759 -32.42 -14.21 -28.23
CA ASN A 759 -31.89 -13.43 -29.34
C ASN A 759 -32.96 -12.54 -30.01
N ASN A 760 -34.23 -12.98 -30.00
CA ASN A 760 -35.34 -12.26 -30.59
C ASN A 760 -36.15 -11.39 -29.61
N ALA A 761 -35.82 -11.41 -28.31
CA ALA A 761 -36.53 -10.72 -27.25
C ALA A 761 -36.15 -9.24 -27.15
N SER A 762 -36.47 -8.41 -28.15
CA SER A 762 -36.14 -6.99 -28.13
C SER A 762 -37.14 -6.06 -27.43
N GLY A 763 -38.35 -6.55 -27.11
CA GLY A 763 -39.42 -5.78 -26.49
C GLY A 763 -39.97 -4.64 -27.34
N SER A 764 -40.93 -3.89 -26.82
CA SER A 764 -41.50 -2.68 -27.47
C SER A 764 -40.54 -1.48 -27.44
N ASP A 765 -39.56 -1.49 -26.52
CA ASP A 765 -38.50 -0.49 -26.38
C ASP A 765 -37.38 -0.66 -27.42
N GLY A 766 -37.43 -1.71 -28.21
CA GLY A 766 -36.44 -2.02 -29.25
C GLY A 766 -35.04 -2.42 -28.72
N LYS A 767 -34.90 -2.57 -27.41
CA LYS A 767 -33.61 -2.93 -26.78
C LYS A 767 -33.47 -4.45 -26.70
N PRO A 768 -32.47 -5.05 -27.35
CA PRO A 768 -32.21 -6.49 -27.28
C PRO A 768 -31.71 -6.90 -25.88
N ILE A 769 -31.81 -8.20 -25.59
CA ILE A 769 -31.18 -8.79 -24.39
C ILE A 769 -29.66 -8.84 -24.54
N PHE A 770 -29.18 -9.28 -25.72
CA PHE A 770 -27.76 -9.26 -26.06
C PHE A 770 -27.37 -7.88 -26.60
N VAL A 771 -26.48 -7.22 -25.91
CA VAL A 771 -26.00 -5.89 -26.30
C VAL A 771 -24.62 -6.04 -26.95
N ASN A 772 -24.51 -5.53 -28.17
CA ASN A 772 -23.22 -5.44 -28.82
C ASN A 772 -22.37 -4.35 -28.12
N LYS A 773 -21.22 -4.73 -27.60
CA LYS A 773 -20.27 -3.84 -26.91
C LYS A 773 -19.19 -3.29 -27.83
N SER A 774 -19.20 -3.66 -29.11
CA SER A 774 -18.35 -3.05 -30.12
C SER A 774 -19.06 -1.87 -30.77
N ASN A 775 -18.31 -0.79 -31.05
CA ASN A 775 -18.83 0.43 -31.68
C ASN A 775 -19.29 0.22 -33.14
N GLY A 776 -20.23 -0.68 -33.37
CA GLY A 776 -20.90 -0.85 -34.65
C GLY A 776 -20.40 -1.99 -35.57
N ASN A 777 -19.51 -2.85 -35.10
CA ASN A 777 -19.12 -4.04 -35.85
C ASN A 777 -19.81 -5.29 -35.30
N ASP A 778 -20.60 -5.96 -36.14
CA ASP A 778 -21.32 -7.18 -35.82
C ASP A 778 -20.37 -8.40 -35.71
N ILE A 779 -19.70 -8.50 -34.55
CA ILE A 779 -18.88 -9.68 -34.26
C ILE A 779 -19.47 -10.40 -33.05
N ALA A 780 -19.87 -11.64 -33.22
CA ALA A 780 -20.54 -12.46 -32.23
C ALA A 780 -19.88 -12.50 -30.83
N SER A 781 -18.58 -12.37 -30.76
CA SER A 781 -17.80 -12.37 -29.54
C SER A 781 -17.95 -11.13 -28.64
N LYS A 782 -18.68 -10.14 -29.09
CA LYS A 782 -18.85 -8.85 -28.41
C LYS A 782 -20.24 -8.67 -27.81
N PHE A 783 -21.07 -9.70 -27.86
CA PHE A 783 -22.39 -9.67 -27.27
C PHE A 783 -22.34 -10.06 -25.80
N ASN A 784 -22.78 -9.13 -24.96
CA ASN A 784 -22.96 -9.33 -23.52
C ASN A 784 -24.44 -9.24 -23.18
N VAL A 785 -24.83 -9.86 -22.05
CA VAL A 785 -26.19 -9.70 -21.53
C VAL A 785 -26.35 -8.30 -20.94
N GLY A 786 -27.19 -7.48 -21.60
CA GLY A 786 -27.37 -6.07 -21.25
C GLY A 786 -28.34 -5.78 -20.12
N SER A 787 -28.73 -6.79 -19.32
CA SER A 787 -29.83 -6.67 -18.38
C SER A 787 -29.44 -6.26 -16.99
N PHE A 788 -28.17 -6.42 -16.59
CA PHE A 788 -27.66 -6.06 -15.28
C PHE A 788 -26.38 -5.23 -15.36
N ASN A 789 -26.22 -4.32 -14.42
CA ASN A 789 -24.95 -3.70 -14.08
C ASN A 789 -24.23 -4.48 -12.95
N THR A 790 -24.39 -5.79 -12.92
CA THR A 790 -23.80 -6.64 -11.88
C THR A 790 -22.62 -7.40 -12.45
N TYR A 791 -21.63 -7.64 -11.60
CA TYR A 791 -20.41 -8.32 -11.97
C TYR A 791 -20.54 -9.84 -11.99
N HIS A 792 -21.70 -10.40 -11.59
CA HIS A 792 -21.98 -11.83 -11.63
C HIS A 792 -23.47 -12.10 -11.64
N TYR A 793 -23.90 -13.13 -12.42
CA TYR A 793 -25.30 -13.48 -12.59
C TYR A 793 -25.47 -14.94 -13.01
N THR A 794 -26.71 -15.47 -12.94
CA THR A 794 -27.09 -16.82 -13.33
C THR A 794 -28.12 -16.77 -14.43
N VAL A 795 -27.99 -17.65 -15.44
CA VAL A 795 -28.97 -17.88 -16.49
C VAL A 795 -29.54 -19.27 -16.35
N TYR A 796 -30.84 -19.36 -16.12
CA TYR A 796 -31.58 -20.60 -16.05
C TYR A 796 -32.21 -20.89 -17.41
N VAL A 797 -31.83 -22.00 -18.04
CA VAL A 797 -32.29 -22.41 -19.36
C VAL A 797 -33.29 -23.55 -19.23
N PRO A 798 -34.58 -23.36 -19.51
CA PRO A 798 -35.55 -24.45 -19.56
C PRO A 798 -35.22 -25.42 -20.67
N THR A 799 -35.66 -26.69 -20.53
CA THR A 799 -35.49 -27.68 -21.61
C THR A 799 -36.21 -27.26 -22.89
N ASN A 800 -35.67 -27.63 -24.05
CA ASN A 800 -36.26 -27.34 -25.33
C ASN A 800 -37.72 -27.80 -25.45
N GLU A 801 -38.02 -29.01 -24.95
CA GLU A 801 -39.35 -29.56 -24.94
C GLU A 801 -40.37 -28.72 -24.17
N SER A 802 -39.94 -28.19 -23.03
CA SER A 802 -40.78 -27.33 -22.21
C SER A 802 -41.05 -25.96 -22.83
N ILE A 803 -40.08 -25.39 -23.52
CA ILE A 803 -40.25 -24.16 -24.28
C ILE A 803 -41.19 -24.37 -25.47
N LYS A 804 -40.97 -25.41 -26.25
CA LYS A 804 -41.88 -25.77 -27.38
C LYS A 804 -43.33 -25.96 -26.89
N ALA A 805 -43.54 -26.63 -25.78
CA ALA A 805 -44.87 -26.81 -25.21
C ALA A 805 -45.55 -25.46 -24.85
N LEU A 806 -44.79 -24.47 -24.42
CA LEU A 806 -45.32 -23.11 -24.15
C LEU A 806 -45.66 -22.37 -25.44
N ILE A 807 -44.84 -22.50 -26.47
CA ILE A 807 -45.09 -21.92 -27.80
C ILE A 807 -46.31 -22.59 -28.43
N ASP A 808 -46.36 -23.91 -28.49
CA ASP A 808 -47.45 -24.67 -29.11
C ASP A 808 -48.79 -24.42 -28.40
N SER A 809 -48.80 -24.22 -27.13
CA SER A 809 -49.98 -23.85 -26.34
C SER A 809 -50.36 -22.37 -26.43
N GLY A 810 -49.55 -21.55 -27.11
CA GLY A 810 -49.80 -20.11 -27.26
C GLY A 810 -49.55 -19.28 -25.99
N LYS A 811 -48.96 -19.90 -24.96
CA LYS A 811 -48.69 -19.21 -23.70
C LYS A 811 -47.57 -18.21 -23.80
N ILE A 812 -46.57 -18.47 -24.66
CA ILE A 812 -45.56 -17.50 -25.06
C ILE A 812 -45.65 -17.33 -26.59
N ALA A 813 -45.27 -16.17 -27.08
CA ALA A 813 -45.24 -15.94 -28.51
C ALA A 813 -44.08 -16.69 -29.16
N ASP A 814 -44.39 -17.28 -30.35
CA ASP A 814 -43.35 -17.77 -31.21
C ASP A 814 -42.59 -16.61 -31.91
N PRO A 815 -41.31 -16.43 -31.66
CA PRO A 815 -40.56 -15.27 -32.23
C PRO A 815 -40.50 -15.28 -33.77
N ASP A 816 -40.46 -16.47 -34.38
CA ASP A 816 -40.42 -16.58 -35.83
C ASP A 816 -41.75 -16.15 -36.45
N LYS A 817 -42.90 -16.59 -35.86
CA LYS A 817 -44.21 -16.13 -36.28
C LYS A 817 -44.45 -14.64 -36.04
N LEU A 818 -43.96 -14.09 -34.93
CA LEU A 818 -44.03 -12.66 -34.70
C LEU A 818 -43.30 -11.87 -35.79
N THR A 819 -42.15 -12.33 -36.23
CA THR A 819 -41.40 -11.77 -37.36
C THR A 819 -42.18 -11.87 -38.66
N GLU A 820 -42.67 -13.06 -39.00
CA GLU A 820 -43.48 -13.34 -40.20
C GLU A 820 -44.72 -12.43 -40.25
N PHE A 821 -45.44 -12.31 -39.17
CA PHE A 821 -46.64 -11.45 -39.07
C PHE A 821 -46.27 -9.95 -39.17
N ASN A 822 -45.16 -9.55 -38.62
CA ASN A 822 -44.70 -8.17 -38.71
C ASN A 822 -44.32 -7.81 -40.16
N ASP A 823 -43.63 -8.70 -40.84
CA ASP A 823 -43.29 -8.54 -42.29
C ASP A 823 -44.55 -8.50 -43.16
N TYR A 824 -45.51 -9.35 -42.91
CA TYR A 824 -46.82 -9.33 -43.55
C TYR A 824 -47.56 -7.99 -43.34
N TRP A 825 -47.54 -7.48 -42.10
CA TRP A 825 -48.11 -6.17 -41.74
C TRP A 825 -47.42 -5.02 -42.40
N GLU A 826 -46.05 -4.97 -42.41
CA GLU A 826 -45.32 -3.91 -43.11
C GLU A 826 -45.52 -3.99 -44.61
N GLY A 827 -45.70 -5.17 -45.17
CA GLY A 827 -46.08 -5.36 -46.59
C GLY A 827 -47.46 -4.76 -46.90
N ILE A 828 -48.49 -5.11 -46.10
CA ILE A 828 -49.82 -4.48 -46.21
C ILE A 828 -49.75 -2.95 -46.17
N LYS A 829 -48.97 -2.38 -45.24
CA LYS A 829 -48.83 -0.94 -45.16
C LYS A 829 -48.19 -0.34 -46.39
N SER A 830 -47.22 -1.00 -46.96
CA SER A 830 -46.57 -0.56 -48.19
C SER A 830 -47.57 -0.54 -49.34
N ASP A 831 -48.34 -1.63 -49.54
CA ASP A 831 -49.35 -1.75 -50.59
C ASP A 831 -50.49 -0.72 -50.47
N LEU A 832 -50.90 -0.40 -49.25
CA LEU A 832 -51.95 0.58 -48.96
C LEU A 832 -51.45 2.01 -49.11
N ALA A 833 -50.15 2.30 -49.03
CA ALA A 833 -49.62 3.66 -49.22
C ALA A 833 -49.78 4.14 -50.70
N ASP A 834 -49.85 3.16 -51.63
CA ASP A 834 -49.96 3.42 -53.08
C ASP A 834 -51.42 3.34 -53.61
N ASP A 835 -52.40 2.96 -52.76
CA ASP A 835 -53.79 2.72 -53.17
C ASP A 835 -54.74 3.76 -52.56
N PRO A 836 -55.43 4.62 -53.37
CA PRO A 836 -56.40 5.60 -52.88
C PRO A 836 -57.75 5.04 -52.43
N GLU A 837 -58.08 3.79 -52.66
CA GLU A 837 -59.30 3.07 -52.23
C GLU A 837 -59.04 2.11 -51.02
N GLY A 838 -57.90 2.25 -50.32
CA GLY A 838 -57.36 1.30 -49.35
C GLY A 838 -58.17 0.93 -48.12
N ASP A 839 -59.25 1.62 -47.82
CA ASP A 839 -60.06 1.39 -46.58
C ASP A 839 -60.66 -0.03 -46.52
N LEU A 840 -61.11 -0.62 -47.63
CA LEU A 840 -61.69 -2.00 -47.65
C LEU A 840 -60.63 -3.07 -47.53
N ILE A 841 -59.53 -2.90 -48.26
CA ILE A 841 -58.38 -3.81 -48.17
C ILE A 841 -57.80 -3.79 -46.77
N TRP A 842 -57.74 -2.62 -46.15
CA TRP A 842 -57.33 -2.46 -44.75
C TRP A 842 -58.19 -3.26 -43.79
N ILE A 843 -59.53 -3.12 -43.89
CA ILE A 843 -60.50 -3.81 -43.03
C ILE A 843 -60.38 -5.34 -43.17
N ASP A 844 -60.32 -5.85 -44.44
CA ASP A 844 -60.22 -7.27 -44.73
C ASP A 844 -58.88 -7.84 -44.21
N SER A 845 -57.78 -7.13 -44.39
CA SER A 845 -56.48 -7.50 -43.89
C SER A 845 -56.44 -7.49 -42.34
N MET A 846 -57.11 -6.54 -41.70
CA MET A 846 -57.21 -6.54 -40.22
C MET A 846 -58.07 -7.67 -39.70
N LEU A 847 -59.16 -8.02 -40.35
CA LEU A 847 -60.00 -9.20 -40.01
C LEU A 847 -59.21 -10.49 -40.14
N ASP A 848 -58.46 -10.66 -41.26
CA ASP A 848 -57.66 -11.84 -41.48
C ASP A 848 -56.51 -11.94 -40.46
N LEU A 849 -55.81 -10.87 -40.24
CA LEU A 849 -54.71 -10.82 -39.26
C LEU A 849 -55.18 -11.09 -37.84
N SER A 850 -56.28 -10.44 -37.40
CA SER A 850 -56.85 -10.64 -36.06
C SER A 850 -57.27 -12.10 -35.87
N LYS A 851 -57.90 -12.72 -36.87
CA LYS A 851 -58.32 -14.12 -36.87
C LYS A 851 -57.16 -15.08 -36.78
N ARG A 852 -56.07 -14.78 -37.51
CA ARG A 852 -54.84 -15.61 -37.48
C ARG A 852 -54.13 -15.50 -36.11
N LEU A 853 -54.12 -14.32 -35.47
CA LEU A 853 -53.41 -14.06 -34.21
C LEU A 853 -54.26 -14.38 -32.98
N THR A 854 -55.56 -14.17 -33.00
CA THR A 854 -56.45 -14.32 -31.81
C THR A 854 -57.52 -15.37 -31.96
N GLY A 855 -57.69 -15.97 -33.15
CA GLY A 855 -58.78 -16.88 -33.47
C GLY A 855 -60.08 -16.18 -33.76
N VAL A 856 -60.24 -14.89 -33.57
CA VAL A 856 -61.41 -14.07 -33.76
C VAL A 856 -61.19 -12.96 -34.78
N ALA A 857 -62.10 -12.80 -35.74
CA ALA A 857 -62.08 -11.74 -36.73
C ALA A 857 -62.57 -10.45 -36.07
N ASP A 858 -61.72 -9.44 -35.95
CA ASP A 858 -62.01 -8.12 -35.38
C ASP A 858 -61.40 -7.04 -36.18
N SER A 859 -62.26 -6.19 -36.79
CA SER A 859 -61.85 -5.08 -37.64
C SER A 859 -61.22 -3.92 -36.86
N SER A 860 -61.44 -3.85 -35.54
CA SER A 860 -60.86 -2.86 -34.62
C SER A 860 -59.53 -3.30 -34.01
N PHE A 861 -58.99 -4.41 -34.48
CA PHE A 861 -57.80 -5.03 -33.92
C PHE A 861 -56.60 -4.09 -34.09
N ASN A 862 -55.99 -3.74 -32.96
CA ASN A 862 -54.76 -2.94 -32.95
C ASN A 862 -53.53 -3.82 -32.97
N TYR A 863 -53.09 -4.16 -34.20
CA TYR A 863 -51.93 -4.99 -34.42
C TYR A 863 -50.66 -4.50 -33.67
N LYS A 864 -50.40 -3.17 -33.75
CA LYS A 864 -49.19 -2.63 -33.10
C LYS A 864 -49.20 -2.77 -31.58
N ALA A 865 -50.34 -2.58 -30.94
CA ALA A 865 -50.49 -2.77 -29.52
C ALA A 865 -50.34 -4.30 -29.15
N TYR A 866 -50.95 -5.19 -29.93
CA TYR A 866 -50.82 -6.61 -29.76
C TYR A 866 -49.37 -7.09 -29.94
N TYR A 867 -48.73 -6.68 -31.02
CA TYR A 867 -47.33 -7.04 -31.35
C TYR A 867 -46.37 -6.55 -30.27
N ASN A 868 -46.48 -5.27 -29.85
CA ASN A 868 -45.67 -4.73 -28.79
C ASN A 868 -45.88 -5.49 -27.45
N ARG A 869 -47.12 -5.77 -27.10
CA ARG A 869 -47.43 -6.54 -25.87
C ARG A 869 -46.78 -7.95 -25.95
N LYS A 870 -46.91 -8.64 -27.05
CA LYS A 870 -46.32 -9.99 -27.23
C LYS A 870 -44.80 -9.99 -27.19
N ARG A 871 -44.18 -8.96 -27.71
CA ARG A 871 -42.72 -8.77 -27.61
C ARG A 871 -42.32 -8.49 -26.18
N ASP A 872 -43.07 -7.66 -25.43
CA ASP A 872 -42.78 -7.35 -24.04
C ASP A 872 -42.98 -8.60 -23.15
N GLU A 873 -44.05 -9.39 -23.38
CA GLU A 873 -44.27 -10.65 -22.67
C GLU A 873 -43.11 -11.63 -22.90
N LEU A 874 -42.61 -11.75 -24.14
CA LEU A 874 -41.46 -12.60 -24.46
C LEU A 874 -40.17 -12.09 -23.77
N LYS A 875 -39.90 -10.80 -23.84
CA LYS A 875 -38.76 -10.19 -23.21
C LYS A 875 -38.78 -10.34 -21.70
N ASN A 876 -39.93 -10.16 -21.08
CA ASN A 876 -40.15 -10.33 -19.64
C ASN A 876 -39.96 -11.78 -19.20
N PHE A 877 -40.43 -12.74 -20.00
CA PHE A 877 -40.19 -14.15 -19.79
C PHE A 877 -38.69 -14.46 -19.76
N VAL A 878 -37.93 -14.03 -20.79
CA VAL A 878 -36.48 -14.24 -20.84
C VAL A 878 -35.78 -13.55 -19.67
N LYS A 879 -36.09 -12.30 -19.38
CA LYS A 879 -35.50 -11.54 -18.25
C LYS A 879 -35.75 -12.20 -16.89
N TYR A 880 -36.85 -12.91 -16.72
CA TYR A 880 -37.15 -13.60 -15.49
C TYR A 880 -36.26 -14.84 -15.26
N HIS A 881 -35.67 -15.39 -16.31
CA HIS A 881 -34.69 -16.49 -16.27
C HIS A 881 -33.27 -16.05 -16.06
N ILE A 882 -33.00 -14.73 -15.95
CA ILE A 882 -31.71 -14.14 -15.69
C ILE A 882 -31.72 -13.54 -14.29
N GLN A 883 -30.94 -14.13 -13.39
CA GLN A 883 -30.90 -13.79 -11.97
C GLN A 883 -29.60 -13.08 -11.61
N ASP A 884 -29.66 -12.08 -10.77
CA ASP A 884 -28.51 -11.48 -10.09
C ASP A 884 -27.82 -12.52 -9.17
N ASN A 885 -26.51 -12.45 -9.06
CA ASN A 885 -25.64 -13.41 -8.39
C ASN A 885 -25.44 -14.75 -9.10
N SER A 886 -24.19 -15.23 -9.09
CA SER A 886 -23.83 -16.56 -9.57
C SER A 886 -24.12 -17.60 -8.50
N VAL A 887 -25.08 -18.46 -8.76
CA VAL A 887 -25.42 -19.62 -7.91
C VAL A 887 -24.90 -20.89 -8.58
N ILE A 888 -24.10 -21.66 -7.89
CA ILE A 888 -23.38 -22.80 -8.45
C ILE A 888 -23.72 -24.05 -7.65
N ALA A 889 -24.04 -25.17 -8.33
CA ALA A 889 -24.24 -26.46 -7.69
C ALA A 889 -22.90 -27.03 -7.20
N ASN A 890 -22.91 -27.75 -6.12
CA ASN A 890 -21.72 -28.26 -5.46
C ASN A 890 -20.78 -27.12 -4.96
N ALA A 891 -21.38 -26.00 -4.57
CA ALA A 891 -20.72 -24.88 -3.92
C ALA A 891 -21.38 -24.59 -2.58
N LYS A 892 -20.62 -24.06 -1.64
CA LYS A 892 -21.19 -23.57 -0.37
C LYS A 892 -22.16 -22.43 -0.67
N PHE A 893 -23.38 -22.55 -0.21
CA PHE A 893 -24.42 -21.56 -0.44
C PHE A 893 -24.49 -20.57 0.70
N GLU A 894 -24.11 -19.33 0.44
CA GLU A 894 -24.11 -18.26 1.42
C GLU A 894 -25.35 -17.37 1.24
N ALA A 895 -26.42 -17.78 1.84
CA ALA A 895 -27.68 -17.03 1.86
C ALA A 895 -27.80 -16.03 3.02
N GLY A 896 -26.70 -15.81 3.77
CA GLY A 896 -26.69 -15.04 5.01
C GLY A 896 -27.11 -15.86 6.22
N TYR A 897 -27.59 -15.18 7.27
CA TYR A 897 -28.03 -15.82 8.52
C TYR A 897 -29.51 -15.58 8.76
N LYS A 898 -30.16 -16.54 9.40
CA LYS A 898 -31.51 -16.37 9.92
C LYS A 898 -31.51 -15.55 11.21
N ASP A 899 -32.67 -15.11 11.66
CA ASP A 899 -32.84 -14.35 12.91
C ASP A 899 -32.31 -15.08 14.15
N ASP A 900 -32.23 -16.41 14.11
CA ASP A 900 -31.66 -17.26 15.17
C ASP A 900 -30.13 -17.44 15.07
N GLY A 901 -29.45 -16.75 14.11
CA GLY A 901 -28.03 -16.87 13.88
C GLY A 901 -27.59 -18.11 13.11
N SER A 902 -28.50 -19.01 12.72
CA SER A 902 -28.15 -20.16 11.87
C SER A 902 -27.96 -19.73 10.39
N PRO A 903 -27.12 -20.42 9.59
CA PRO A 903 -27.00 -20.15 8.17
C PRO A 903 -28.33 -20.33 7.45
N ALA A 904 -28.68 -19.39 6.58
CA ALA A 904 -29.83 -19.50 5.71
C ALA A 904 -29.51 -20.44 4.53
N THR A 905 -30.38 -21.36 4.22
CA THR A 905 -30.25 -22.26 3.06
C THR A 905 -31.04 -21.76 1.84
N ILE A 906 -31.75 -20.65 1.99
CA ILE A 906 -32.61 -20.07 0.98
C ILE A 906 -32.36 -18.58 0.88
N ALA A 907 -32.13 -18.10 -0.34
CA ALA A 907 -32.03 -16.67 -0.65
C ALA A 907 -33.11 -16.25 -1.65
N ASN A 908 -33.44 -14.95 -1.64
CA ASN A 908 -34.32 -14.34 -2.64
C ASN A 908 -33.45 -13.42 -3.50
N TYR A 909 -33.19 -13.81 -4.73
CA TYR A 909 -32.42 -13.05 -5.69
C TYR A 909 -33.31 -12.27 -6.66
N GLU A 910 -32.88 -11.10 -7.05
CA GLU A 910 -33.54 -10.28 -8.05
C GLU A 910 -33.30 -10.87 -9.44
N THR A 911 -34.29 -10.76 -10.32
CA THR A 911 -34.15 -11.12 -11.74
C THR A 911 -34.02 -9.86 -12.58
N ALA A 912 -33.63 -9.99 -13.84
CA ALA A 912 -33.62 -8.88 -14.79
C ALA A 912 -35.02 -8.36 -15.13
N TYR A 913 -36.08 -9.08 -14.74
CA TYR A 913 -37.46 -8.66 -14.95
C TYR A 913 -37.93 -7.70 -13.87
N MET A 914 -38.46 -6.55 -14.29
CA MET A 914 -39.04 -5.53 -13.44
C MET A 914 -40.57 -5.44 -13.67
N LYS A 915 -41.32 -5.37 -12.57
CA LYS A 915 -42.75 -5.15 -12.57
C LYS A 915 -43.06 -3.75 -12.00
N THR A 916 -44.03 -3.05 -12.62
CA THR A 916 -44.52 -1.80 -12.09
C THR A 916 -45.54 -2.04 -10.98
N VAL A 917 -45.26 -1.58 -9.76
CA VAL A 917 -46.17 -1.64 -8.61
C VAL A 917 -46.51 -0.20 -8.18
N GLY A 918 -47.69 0.25 -8.51
CA GLY A 918 -48.10 1.65 -8.31
C GLY A 918 -47.31 2.60 -9.24
N LYS A 919 -46.41 3.45 -8.64
CA LYS A 919 -45.55 4.39 -9.40
C LYS A 919 -44.09 3.92 -9.46
N ASN A 920 -43.76 2.79 -8.85
CA ASN A 920 -42.38 2.30 -8.71
C ASN A 920 -42.17 1.04 -9.56
N GLN A 921 -40.96 0.90 -10.10
CA GLN A 921 -40.48 -0.33 -10.70
C GLN A 921 -39.75 -1.16 -9.63
N GLN A 922 -40.04 -2.46 -9.57
CA GLN A 922 -39.42 -3.39 -8.64
C GLN A 922 -38.98 -4.63 -9.40
N PHE A 923 -37.75 -5.09 -9.10
CA PHE A 923 -37.27 -6.36 -9.62
C PHE A 923 -38.08 -7.52 -9.02
N VAL A 924 -38.51 -8.43 -9.87
CA VAL A 924 -39.19 -9.64 -9.44
C VAL A 924 -38.16 -10.68 -9.00
N LYS A 925 -38.39 -11.33 -7.88
CA LYS A 925 -37.41 -12.21 -7.24
C LYS A 925 -37.69 -13.68 -7.51
N LEU A 926 -36.62 -14.46 -7.48
CA LEU A 926 -36.65 -15.91 -7.38
C LEU A 926 -36.21 -16.31 -5.99
N LYS A 927 -36.86 -17.31 -5.43
CA LYS A 927 -36.44 -17.97 -4.20
C LYS A 927 -35.56 -19.16 -4.56
N VAL A 928 -34.29 -19.12 -4.14
CA VAL A 928 -33.32 -20.14 -4.49
C VAL A 928 -32.80 -20.85 -3.27
N GLU A 929 -32.78 -22.16 -3.31
CA GLU A 929 -32.09 -23.04 -2.39
C GLU A 929 -30.90 -23.65 -3.08
N GLY A 930 -29.68 -23.43 -2.52
CA GLY A 930 -28.40 -23.83 -3.11
C GLY A 930 -27.63 -24.82 -2.22
N GLY A 931 -26.49 -25.23 -2.71
CA GLY A 931 -25.61 -26.20 -2.07
C GLY A 931 -25.25 -27.34 -3.03
N LYS A 932 -25.39 -28.60 -2.64
CA LYS A 932 -25.18 -29.71 -3.60
C LYS A 932 -26.09 -29.60 -4.80
N ASP A 933 -27.35 -29.34 -4.60
CA ASP A 933 -28.36 -29.15 -5.63
C ASP A 933 -28.90 -27.73 -5.58
N ILE A 934 -29.43 -27.26 -6.71
CA ILE A 934 -30.09 -25.98 -6.81
C ILE A 934 -31.57 -26.19 -7.14
N LYS A 935 -32.43 -25.55 -6.31
CA LYS A 935 -33.88 -25.49 -6.52
C LYS A 935 -34.31 -24.03 -6.62
N ILE A 936 -35.10 -23.73 -7.62
CA ILE A 936 -35.60 -22.41 -7.92
C ILE A 936 -37.11 -22.39 -7.77
N THR A 937 -37.64 -21.52 -6.92
CA THR A 937 -39.09 -21.34 -6.78
C THR A 937 -39.47 -19.96 -7.34
N ASP A 938 -40.41 -19.97 -8.30
CA ASP A 938 -40.91 -18.77 -8.94
C ASP A 938 -42.00 -18.06 -8.09
N VAL A 939 -42.47 -16.90 -8.57
CA VAL A 939 -43.48 -16.11 -7.85
C VAL A 939 -44.86 -16.75 -7.75
N LYS A 940 -45.13 -17.81 -8.53
CA LYS A 940 -46.34 -18.59 -8.45
C LYS A 940 -46.21 -19.78 -7.50
N GLY A 941 -45.01 -20.04 -7.00
CA GLY A 941 -44.71 -21.15 -6.12
C GLY A 941 -44.31 -22.45 -6.83
N ASN A 942 -44.12 -22.42 -8.16
CA ASN A 942 -43.60 -23.57 -8.88
C ASN A 942 -42.11 -23.72 -8.61
N THR A 943 -41.68 -24.94 -8.28
CA THR A 943 -40.28 -25.27 -8.03
C THR A 943 -39.68 -25.97 -9.25
N ARG A 944 -38.48 -25.51 -9.66
CA ARG A 944 -37.66 -26.09 -10.73
C ARG A 944 -36.32 -26.53 -10.16
N ASN A 945 -35.76 -27.59 -10.73
CA ASN A 945 -34.49 -28.15 -10.33
C ASN A 945 -33.48 -27.94 -11.45
N VAL A 946 -32.22 -27.63 -11.06
CA VAL A 946 -31.09 -27.69 -11.98
C VAL A 946 -30.84 -29.17 -12.32
N LEU A 947 -30.76 -29.47 -13.64
CA LEU A 947 -30.52 -30.81 -14.15
C LEU A 947 -28.98 -31.03 -14.24
N LYS A 948 -28.45 -31.83 -13.31
CA LYS A 948 -27.02 -32.18 -13.27
C LYS A 948 -26.77 -33.31 -14.28
N GLN A 949 -26.75 -32.98 -15.55
CA GLN A 949 -26.58 -33.96 -16.63
C GLN A 949 -25.56 -33.46 -17.68
N THR A 950 -25.07 -34.43 -18.44
CA THR A 950 -24.22 -34.18 -19.61
C THR A 950 -25.11 -34.18 -20.87
N GLY A 951 -24.92 -33.21 -21.72
CA GLY A 951 -25.60 -33.07 -22.99
C GLY A 951 -25.15 -34.09 -24.02
N SER A 952 -25.83 -34.07 -25.17
CA SER A 952 -25.61 -35.01 -26.27
C SER A 952 -24.21 -34.95 -26.89
N LYS A 953 -23.51 -33.84 -26.71
CA LYS A 953 -22.13 -33.61 -27.18
C LYS A 953 -21.06 -33.85 -26.10
N GLY A 954 -21.43 -34.30 -24.92
CA GLY A 954 -20.48 -34.60 -23.85
C GLY A 954 -20.13 -33.42 -22.94
N HIS A 955 -20.74 -32.26 -23.14
CA HIS A 955 -20.56 -31.09 -22.25
C HIS A 955 -21.52 -31.10 -21.07
N SER A 956 -21.10 -30.61 -19.93
CA SER A 956 -22.00 -30.37 -18.80
C SER A 956 -23.05 -29.34 -19.19
N LEU A 957 -24.32 -29.58 -18.79
CA LEU A 957 -25.43 -28.64 -18.97
C LEU A 957 -25.76 -27.86 -17.70
N TYR A 958 -24.90 -27.92 -16.70
CA TYR A 958 -24.99 -27.15 -15.47
C TYR A 958 -23.60 -26.68 -15.05
N ASN A 959 -23.52 -25.65 -14.20
CA ASN A 959 -22.26 -25.01 -13.81
C ASN A 959 -21.40 -24.59 -15.01
N ILE A 960 -22.02 -24.19 -16.12
CA ILE A 960 -21.26 -23.69 -17.26
C ILE A 960 -20.81 -22.27 -16.94
N LEU A 961 -19.52 -22.11 -16.71
CA LEU A 961 -18.92 -20.85 -16.34
C LEU A 961 -18.70 -19.99 -17.58
N CYS A 962 -19.13 -18.74 -17.53
CA CYS A 962 -18.99 -17.78 -18.61
C CYS A 962 -18.34 -16.49 -18.06
N ARG A 963 -17.67 -15.78 -18.96
CA ARG A 963 -17.13 -14.46 -18.66
C ARG A 963 -17.36 -13.50 -19.81
N GLU A 964 -17.89 -12.33 -19.50
CA GLU A 964 -18.15 -11.25 -20.45
C GLU A 964 -17.21 -10.09 -20.13
N TYR A 965 -16.62 -9.48 -21.17
CA TYR A 965 -15.65 -8.41 -21.04
C TYR A 965 -16.10 -7.13 -21.74
N GLU A 966 -15.67 -6.00 -21.17
CA GLU A 966 -15.53 -4.75 -21.89
C GLU A 966 -14.06 -4.36 -21.89
N PHE A 967 -13.53 -4.13 -23.06
CA PHE A 967 -12.14 -3.73 -23.25
C PHE A 967 -12.08 -2.29 -23.74
N LYS A 968 -11.02 -1.59 -23.32
CA LYS A 968 -10.65 -0.31 -23.89
C LYS A 968 -9.21 -0.31 -24.37
N VAL A 969 -8.95 0.50 -25.38
CA VAL A 969 -7.61 0.77 -25.90
C VAL A 969 -7.30 2.24 -25.64
N GLY A 970 -6.32 2.51 -24.79
CA GLY A 970 -6.03 3.87 -24.33
C GLY A 970 -7.22 4.49 -23.57
N THR A 971 -7.67 5.68 -24.02
CA THR A 971 -8.80 6.42 -23.41
C THR A 971 -10.16 6.16 -24.07
N SER A 972 -10.22 5.31 -25.09
CA SER A 972 -11.42 5.09 -25.90
C SER A 972 -11.86 3.64 -25.85
N ALA A 973 -13.18 3.40 -25.71
CA ALA A 973 -13.75 2.10 -26.03
C ALA A 973 -13.51 1.82 -27.52
N GLY A 974 -12.93 0.69 -27.85
CA GLY A 974 -12.56 0.37 -29.24
C GLY A 974 -12.33 -1.11 -29.49
N ASP A 975 -12.18 -1.43 -30.77
CA ASP A 975 -11.81 -2.78 -31.19
C ASP A 975 -10.40 -3.10 -30.68
N ILE A 976 -10.21 -4.32 -30.20
CA ILE A 976 -8.90 -4.82 -29.83
C ILE A 976 -8.12 -5.11 -31.12
N THR A 977 -7.18 -4.23 -31.42
CA THR A 977 -6.26 -4.38 -32.54
C THR A 977 -4.93 -4.99 -32.13
N ASP A 978 -4.60 -4.89 -30.84
CA ASP A 978 -3.37 -5.39 -30.24
C ASP A 978 -3.60 -5.72 -28.76
N VAL A 979 -3.32 -6.96 -28.35
CA VAL A 979 -3.43 -7.44 -26.97
C VAL A 979 -2.54 -6.65 -26.01
N SER A 980 -1.38 -6.17 -26.49
CA SER A 980 -0.43 -5.40 -25.66
C SER A 980 -0.96 -4.04 -25.19
N THR A 981 -2.00 -3.52 -25.82
CA THR A 981 -2.58 -2.20 -25.52
C THR A 981 -4.00 -2.26 -24.95
N ALA A 982 -4.66 -3.42 -25.03
CA ALA A 982 -6.01 -3.61 -24.54
C ALA A 982 -6.04 -3.68 -23.01
N MET A 983 -6.94 -2.96 -22.36
CA MET A 983 -7.19 -3.05 -20.94
C MET A 983 -8.59 -3.60 -20.66
N ILE A 984 -8.72 -4.50 -19.68
CA ILE A 984 -10.01 -4.91 -19.15
C ILE A 984 -10.57 -3.72 -18.37
N GLU A 985 -11.67 -3.14 -18.86
CA GLU A 985 -12.35 -2.03 -18.20
C GLU A 985 -13.36 -2.57 -17.21
N THR A 986 -14.23 -3.48 -17.65
CA THR A 986 -15.15 -4.22 -16.78
C THR A 986 -15.22 -5.66 -17.22
N SER A 987 -15.60 -6.54 -16.31
CA SER A 987 -15.95 -7.91 -16.63
C SER A 987 -17.07 -8.42 -15.73
N SER A 988 -17.93 -9.28 -16.29
CA SER A 988 -19.00 -9.95 -15.57
C SER A 988 -18.81 -11.46 -15.66
N TYR A 989 -19.03 -12.16 -14.58
CA TYR A 989 -19.04 -13.62 -14.55
C TYR A 989 -20.46 -14.12 -14.55
N ALA A 990 -20.73 -15.13 -15.32
CA ALA A 990 -22.04 -15.76 -15.38
C ALA A 990 -21.94 -17.28 -15.26
N VAL A 991 -23.03 -17.88 -14.86
CA VAL A 991 -23.19 -19.34 -14.86
C VAL A 991 -24.50 -19.70 -15.55
N ILE A 992 -24.46 -20.72 -16.39
CA ILE A 992 -25.62 -21.25 -17.08
C ILE A 992 -26.00 -22.60 -16.50
N HIS A 993 -27.31 -22.82 -16.27
CA HIS A 993 -27.87 -24.06 -15.83
C HIS A 993 -29.07 -24.45 -16.66
N LEU A 994 -29.12 -25.69 -17.11
CA LEU A 994 -30.36 -26.32 -17.61
C LEU A 994 -31.29 -26.61 -16.42
N ILE A 995 -32.56 -26.26 -16.56
CA ILE A 995 -33.62 -26.54 -15.55
C ILE A 995 -34.74 -27.36 -16.15
N ASP A 996 -35.44 -28.13 -15.28
CA ASP A 996 -36.48 -29.11 -15.65
C ASP A 996 -37.78 -28.50 -16.20
N GLY A 997 -37.87 -27.20 -16.28
CA GLY A 997 -39.00 -26.50 -16.85
C GLY A 997 -38.94 -24.97 -16.67
N PRO A 998 -39.80 -24.20 -17.32
CA PRO A 998 -39.81 -22.76 -17.31
C PRO A 998 -40.23 -22.16 -15.96
N LEU A 999 -39.73 -20.95 -15.70
CA LEU A 999 -40.05 -20.12 -14.53
C LEU A 999 -41.21 -19.16 -14.88
N CYS A 1000 -42.25 -19.16 -14.08
CA CYS A 1000 -43.41 -18.30 -14.28
C CYS A 1000 -43.21 -16.91 -13.63
N ASN A 1001 -43.19 -15.86 -14.46
CA ASN A 1001 -43.03 -14.47 -14.00
C ASN A 1001 -44.30 -13.82 -13.44
N GLY A 1002 -45.43 -14.56 -13.48
CA GLY A 1002 -46.75 -14.09 -13.04
C GLY A 1002 -47.55 -13.29 -14.06
N GLU A 1003 -47.00 -13.03 -15.24
CA GLU A 1003 -47.73 -12.43 -16.37
C GLU A 1003 -48.44 -13.49 -17.20
N VAL A 1004 -47.88 -14.67 -17.33
CA VAL A 1004 -48.39 -15.80 -18.07
C VAL A 1004 -48.57 -16.97 -17.12
N ASP A 1005 -49.74 -17.58 -17.06
CA ASP A 1005 -49.97 -18.80 -16.25
C ASP A 1005 -49.63 -20.05 -17.11
N PHE A 1006 -48.69 -20.82 -16.62
CA PHE A 1006 -48.22 -22.04 -17.26
C PHE A 1006 -49.02 -23.31 -16.84
#